data_e266da6d38abee11c93e047169ed55f3
#
_entry.id   e266da6d38abee11c93e047169ed55f3
#
_cell.length_a   1.000
_cell.length_b   1.000
_cell.length_c   1.000
_cell.angle_alpha   90.00
_cell.angle_beta   90.00
_cell.angle_gamma   90.00
#
_symmetry.space_group_name_H-M   'P 1'
#
loop_
_entity.id
_entity.type
_entity.pdbx_description
1 polymer ?
#
loop_
_entity_poly.entity_id
_entity_poly.type
_entity_poly.pdbx_seq_one_letter_code
_entity_poly.pdbx_strand_id
1 'polypeptide(L)'
;MAMAANSAVPVPASHLDVARDAEPATRAANAAMAARLPFGDKADFEAAQRGLIAPVPGGAVRTAGGTVLWNLGEYAFIDGELAPATVNPSLWRIARLNLANGLFKVTERVYQLRGFDIANMTVIEGASGLILIDPLTTAEVAKAALDHYGAHRPKKPVVAVIYTHSHIDHYGGVRGVVDEADVKAGKVEVIAPAGFMEAVSGENVLAGPPMMRRAQFQFGSLLPRGPRGQVDAGLGKGVARGTPGLIAPTRSIEKPIEEHLIDGVRIVFQLAPETEAPAEMHMFYPEFGVLNMAENACPLLHNFIPLRGSVARDPRIWSKYIGDAIALYAPHTEVLIGQHHWPTWGRAKVIEYLEAQRDLYKHIHDQTLRWMNKGWRPAEIAERIDLPPGLAERWSVRGYYGTVSHNVKAVYQRYLSWYDGNPCNLHPLPPAPAARKFVEYMGGAAAVIERARADFAKGEYRWVAQVLKEVVYAEPGNLDARALCADALEQMGYQAESATWRNAFLYGAQELRHGVFQMSARAGAGADTLAGLSTDNFFDLMAIRLDPAKAAGEAMVINWNFTDRDERLVLTLKNCTLTHRLGETAPAAASVSLKRATLDEIMLRRTTIADALAAGAVKIDGDLSRLSALLAMLEPSAGMMFDVLTPGEGR
;
A
#
# COMPACT_ATOMS: atom_id res chain seq x y z
N MET A 1 -8.87 -9.53 29.93
CA MET A 1 -10.19 -9.33 29.29
C MET A 1 -10.07 -9.70 27.83
N ALA A 2 -10.81 -10.70 27.39
CA ALA A 2 -10.74 -11.25 26.05
C ALA A 2 -10.99 -10.17 25.00
N MET A 3 -10.04 -10.02 24.05
CA MET A 3 -10.21 -9.19 22.85
C MET A 3 -11.34 -9.80 22.01
N ALA A 4 -12.47 -9.11 21.94
CA ALA A 4 -13.52 -9.48 21.01
C ALA A 4 -12.97 -9.35 19.58
N ALA A 5 -12.95 -10.48 18.88
CA ALA A 5 -12.59 -10.56 17.47
C ALA A 5 -13.45 -9.56 16.68
N ASN A 6 -12.80 -8.69 15.90
CA ASN A 6 -13.47 -7.86 14.92
C ASN A 6 -14.07 -8.78 13.85
N SER A 7 -15.32 -9.20 14.04
CA SER A 7 -16.09 -9.74 12.94
C SER A 7 -16.19 -8.62 11.90
N ALA A 8 -15.66 -8.85 10.70
CA ALA A 8 -15.96 -7.99 9.57
C ALA A 8 -17.46 -7.79 9.54
N VAL A 9 -17.93 -6.54 9.58
CA VAL A 9 -19.34 -6.26 9.27
C VAL A 9 -19.55 -6.83 7.87
N PRO A 10 -20.42 -7.84 7.69
CA PRO A 10 -20.63 -8.40 6.38
C PRO A 10 -21.13 -7.27 5.48
N VAL A 11 -20.43 -7.06 4.37
CA VAL A 11 -20.93 -6.20 3.30
C VAL A 11 -22.29 -6.75 2.91
N PRO A 12 -23.36 -5.95 2.92
CA PRO A 12 -24.67 -6.48 2.60
C PRO A 12 -24.65 -7.14 1.24
N ALA A 13 -25.13 -8.37 1.12
CA ALA A 13 -25.31 -9.06 -0.15
C ALA A 13 -26.11 -8.22 -1.17
N SER A 14 -26.94 -7.31 -0.68
CA SER A 14 -27.71 -6.32 -1.44
C SER A 14 -26.89 -5.45 -2.41
N HIS A 15 -25.56 -5.25 -2.21
CA HIS A 15 -24.77 -4.48 -3.18
C HIS A 15 -24.65 -5.22 -4.53
N LEU A 16 -24.40 -6.52 -4.52
CA LEU A 16 -24.31 -7.31 -5.75
C LEU A 16 -25.67 -7.42 -6.46
N ASP A 17 -26.76 -7.37 -5.71
CA ASP A 17 -28.12 -7.45 -6.26
C ASP A 17 -28.53 -6.17 -7.02
N VAL A 18 -27.97 -5.02 -6.65
CA VAL A 18 -28.27 -3.72 -7.29
C VAL A 18 -27.19 -3.27 -8.29
N ALA A 19 -26.02 -3.95 -8.33
CA ALA A 19 -24.98 -3.66 -9.29
C ALA A 19 -25.43 -4.02 -10.70
N ARG A 20 -25.20 -3.12 -11.67
CA ARG A 20 -25.54 -3.37 -13.06
C ARG A 20 -24.70 -4.46 -13.69
N ASP A 21 -25.24 -5.12 -14.71
CA ASP A 21 -24.43 -5.93 -15.63
C ASP A 21 -23.58 -5.03 -16.55
N ALA A 22 -22.66 -5.67 -17.27
CA ALA A 22 -21.88 -5.00 -18.29
C ALA A 22 -22.79 -4.51 -19.44
N GLU A 23 -22.79 -3.24 -19.68
CA GLU A 23 -23.51 -2.60 -20.77
C GLU A 23 -22.85 -2.92 -22.14
N PRO A 24 -23.54 -2.71 -23.26
CA PRO A 24 -23.01 -3.06 -24.59
C PRO A 24 -21.64 -2.44 -24.89
N ALA A 25 -21.39 -1.18 -24.51
CA ALA A 25 -20.09 -0.53 -24.71
C ALA A 25 -18.98 -1.18 -23.88
N THR A 26 -19.29 -1.60 -22.64
CA THR A 26 -18.35 -2.36 -21.80
C THR A 26 -18.02 -3.72 -22.38
N ARG A 27 -19.03 -4.46 -22.86
CA ARG A 27 -18.81 -5.75 -23.54
C ARG A 27 -17.94 -5.59 -24.78
N ALA A 28 -18.18 -4.55 -25.59
CA ALA A 28 -17.38 -4.24 -26.78
C ALA A 28 -15.93 -3.90 -26.42
N ALA A 29 -15.69 -3.09 -25.39
CA ALA A 29 -14.35 -2.74 -24.92
C ALA A 29 -13.57 -3.98 -24.44
N ASN A 30 -14.21 -4.84 -23.64
CA ASN A 30 -13.60 -6.08 -23.16
C ASN A 30 -13.36 -7.08 -24.29
N ALA A 31 -14.25 -7.19 -25.25
CA ALA A 31 -14.04 -8.02 -26.45
C ALA A 31 -12.87 -7.53 -27.32
N ALA A 32 -12.73 -6.21 -27.48
CA ALA A 32 -11.59 -5.62 -28.20
C ALA A 32 -10.25 -5.92 -27.49
N MET A 33 -10.22 -5.88 -26.15
CA MET A 33 -9.04 -6.28 -25.36
C MET A 33 -8.72 -7.77 -25.56
N ALA A 34 -9.72 -8.63 -25.51
CA ALA A 34 -9.56 -10.08 -25.74
C ALA A 34 -8.98 -10.40 -27.14
N ALA A 35 -9.38 -9.65 -28.15
CA ALA A 35 -8.90 -9.84 -29.53
C ALA A 35 -7.45 -9.36 -29.76
N ARG A 36 -6.97 -8.42 -28.94
CA ARG A 36 -5.66 -7.77 -29.13
C ARG A 36 -4.51 -8.52 -28.45
N LEU A 37 -4.74 -9.16 -27.32
CA LEU A 37 -3.67 -9.74 -26.49
C LEU A 37 -3.47 -11.24 -26.77
N PRO A 38 -2.24 -11.76 -26.58
CA PRO A 38 -1.88 -13.15 -26.90
C PRO A 38 -2.37 -14.15 -25.83
N PHE A 39 -3.68 -14.29 -25.62
CA PHE A 39 -4.26 -15.20 -24.60
C PHE A 39 -3.93 -16.68 -24.81
N GLY A 40 -3.41 -17.06 -25.98
CA GLY A 40 -2.89 -18.40 -26.25
C GLY A 40 -1.57 -18.70 -25.52
N ASP A 41 -0.83 -17.67 -25.08
CA ASP A 41 0.39 -17.85 -24.29
C ASP A 41 0.06 -18.32 -22.87
N LYS A 42 0.53 -19.53 -22.52
CA LYS A 42 0.34 -20.17 -21.22
C LYS A 42 1.61 -20.24 -20.38
N ALA A 43 2.71 -19.64 -20.81
CA ALA A 43 4.02 -19.76 -20.14
C ALA A 43 3.97 -19.29 -18.67
N ASP A 44 3.23 -18.22 -18.38
CA ASP A 44 3.07 -17.75 -16.99
C ASP A 44 2.30 -18.73 -16.10
N PHE A 45 1.30 -19.46 -16.68
CA PHE A 45 0.54 -20.47 -15.92
C PHE A 45 1.43 -21.66 -15.53
N GLU A 46 2.32 -22.07 -16.42
CA GLU A 46 3.34 -23.09 -16.13
C GLU A 46 4.33 -22.59 -15.08
N ALA A 47 4.83 -21.35 -15.24
CA ALA A 47 5.75 -20.73 -14.29
C ALA A 47 5.12 -20.55 -12.90
N ALA A 48 3.87 -20.11 -12.83
CA ALA A 48 3.15 -19.91 -11.56
C ALA A 48 2.97 -21.21 -10.76
N GLN A 49 2.89 -22.36 -11.42
CA GLN A 49 2.75 -23.68 -10.77
C GLN A 49 4.09 -24.41 -10.57
N ARG A 50 5.16 -23.92 -11.19
CA ARG A 50 6.45 -24.59 -11.16
C ARG A 50 7.00 -24.68 -9.74
N GLY A 51 7.40 -25.89 -9.34
CA GLY A 51 8.03 -26.17 -8.06
C GLY A 51 7.04 -26.27 -6.89
N LEU A 52 5.73 -26.35 -7.13
CA LEU A 52 4.73 -26.56 -6.06
C LEU A 52 5.03 -27.86 -5.30
N ILE A 53 5.24 -27.74 -3.98
CA ILE A 53 5.40 -28.85 -3.04
C ILE A 53 4.06 -29.18 -2.38
N ALA A 54 3.40 -28.18 -1.85
CA ALA A 54 2.10 -28.35 -1.18
C ALA A 54 1.30 -27.03 -1.21
N PRO A 55 -0.01 -27.07 -1.51
CA PRO A 55 -0.88 -25.89 -1.47
C PRO A 55 -1.15 -25.42 -0.03
N VAL A 56 -1.68 -24.20 0.11
CA VAL A 56 -2.14 -23.67 1.41
C VAL A 56 -3.19 -24.61 2.00
N PRO A 57 -3.04 -25.08 3.24
CA PRO A 57 -3.97 -26.04 3.85
C PRO A 57 -5.41 -25.50 3.87
N GLY A 58 -6.33 -26.22 3.19
CA GLY A 58 -7.74 -25.81 3.06
C GLY A 58 -7.95 -24.46 2.38
N GLY A 59 -6.92 -23.89 1.71
CA GLY A 59 -6.99 -22.59 1.06
C GLY A 59 -7.19 -21.40 2.01
N ALA A 60 -7.00 -21.58 3.33
CA ALA A 60 -7.33 -20.54 4.32
C ALA A 60 -6.38 -20.55 5.52
N VAL A 61 -6.15 -19.36 6.09
CA VAL A 61 -5.47 -19.18 7.38
C VAL A 61 -6.48 -18.73 8.41
N ARG A 62 -6.47 -19.40 9.58
CA ARG A 62 -7.38 -19.13 10.70
C ARG A 62 -6.61 -18.99 12.00
N THR A 63 -7.15 -18.20 12.93
CA THR A 63 -6.67 -18.21 14.31
C THR A 63 -7.03 -19.53 15.00
N ALA A 64 -6.41 -19.81 16.15
CA ALA A 64 -6.80 -20.95 16.99
C ALA A 64 -8.29 -20.92 17.41
N GLY A 65 -8.89 -19.75 17.52
CA GLY A 65 -10.32 -19.54 17.79
C GLY A 65 -11.22 -19.63 16.55
N GLY A 66 -10.68 -20.02 15.38
CA GLY A 66 -11.46 -20.23 14.14
C GLY A 66 -11.70 -18.95 13.29
N THR A 67 -11.28 -17.78 13.75
CA THR A 67 -11.43 -16.53 12.98
C THR A 67 -10.63 -16.60 11.68
N VAL A 68 -11.27 -16.32 10.55
CA VAL A 68 -10.64 -16.32 9.23
C VAL A 68 -9.79 -15.05 9.06
N LEU A 69 -8.51 -15.23 8.81
CA LEU A 69 -7.57 -14.14 8.52
C LEU A 69 -7.29 -14.00 7.03
N TRP A 70 -7.28 -15.12 6.31
CA TRP A 70 -7.09 -15.24 4.88
C TRP A 70 -7.91 -16.38 4.32
N ASN A 71 -8.52 -16.21 3.13
CA ASN A 71 -9.36 -17.25 2.54
C ASN A 71 -9.37 -17.16 1.01
N LEU A 72 -8.67 -18.05 0.35
CA LEU A 72 -8.67 -18.17 -1.11
C LEU A 72 -9.98 -18.76 -1.64
N GLY A 73 -10.75 -19.46 -0.81
CA GLY A 73 -12.06 -19.99 -1.18
C GLY A 73 -13.09 -18.92 -1.56
N GLU A 74 -12.90 -17.67 -1.09
CA GLU A 74 -13.71 -16.52 -1.52
C GLU A 74 -13.58 -16.21 -3.02
N TYR A 75 -12.53 -16.72 -3.67
CA TYR A 75 -12.23 -16.56 -5.10
C TYR A 75 -12.55 -17.78 -5.94
N ALA A 76 -13.29 -18.77 -5.40
CA ALA A 76 -13.68 -19.98 -6.12
C ALA A 76 -14.50 -19.71 -7.40
N PHE A 77 -15.09 -18.52 -7.52
CA PHE A 77 -15.77 -18.08 -8.74
C PHE A 77 -14.81 -17.85 -9.93
N ILE A 78 -13.49 -17.80 -9.69
CA ILE A 78 -12.46 -17.67 -10.73
C ILE A 78 -12.09 -19.08 -11.21
N ASP A 79 -13.00 -19.76 -11.89
CA ASP A 79 -12.89 -21.18 -12.26
C ASP A 79 -12.67 -21.43 -13.77
N GLY A 80 -12.97 -20.43 -14.60
CA GLY A 80 -12.94 -20.57 -16.06
C GLY A 80 -11.83 -19.75 -16.76
N GLU A 81 -11.52 -20.10 -18.00
CA GLU A 81 -10.60 -19.34 -18.84
C GLU A 81 -11.21 -18.03 -19.35
N LEU A 82 -12.51 -18.05 -19.65
CA LEU A 82 -13.23 -16.91 -20.19
C LEU A 82 -13.60 -15.93 -19.07
N ALA A 83 -13.24 -14.68 -19.27
CA ALA A 83 -13.62 -13.61 -18.35
C ALA A 83 -15.14 -13.37 -18.41
N PRO A 84 -15.81 -13.18 -17.25
CA PRO A 84 -17.16 -12.64 -17.22
C PRO A 84 -17.22 -11.26 -17.90
N ALA A 85 -18.35 -10.91 -18.50
CA ALA A 85 -18.52 -9.64 -19.19
C ALA A 85 -18.23 -8.39 -18.31
N THR A 86 -18.34 -8.56 -17.00
CA THR A 86 -18.09 -7.54 -15.97
C THR A 86 -16.61 -7.49 -15.50
N VAL A 87 -15.71 -8.22 -16.17
CA VAL A 87 -14.27 -8.21 -15.83
C VAL A 87 -13.45 -8.06 -17.11
N ASN A 88 -12.50 -7.14 -17.09
CA ASN A 88 -11.52 -7.02 -18.17
C ASN A 88 -10.77 -8.34 -18.34
N PRO A 89 -10.67 -8.90 -19.56
CA PRO A 89 -10.09 -10.24 -19.78
C PRO A 89 -8.60 -10.33 -19.40
N SER A 90 -7.83 -9.24 -19.53
CA SER A 90 -6.44 -9.20 -19.10
C SER A 90 -6.33 -9.25 -17.57
N LEU A 91 -7.20 -8.51 -16.85
CA LEU A 91 -7.30 -8.60 -15.39
C LEU A 91 -7.75 -10.00 -14.94
N TRP A 92 -8.68 -10.64 -15.65
CA TRP A 92 -9.09 -12.00 -15.34
C TRP A 92 -7.95 -13.01 -15.46
N ARG A 93 -7.07 -12.83 -16.46
CA ARG A 93 -5.89 -13.66 -16.63
C ARG A 93 -4.95 -13.59 -15.42
N ILE A 94 -4.59 -12.39 -14.97
CA ILE A 94 -3.71 -12.26 -13.78
C ILE A 94 -4.41 -12.73 -12.51
N ALA A 95 -5.73 -12.50 -12.38
CA ALA A 95 -6.50 -12.98 -11.25
C ALA A 95 -6.48 -14.51 -11.14
N ARG A 96 -6.50 -15.23 -12.26
CA ARG A 96 -6.33 -16.70 -12.31
C ARG A 96 -4.91 -17.11 -11.89
N LEU A 97 -3.89 -16.41 -12.36
CA LEU A 97 -2.48 -16.68 -12.02
C LEU A 97 -2.21 -16.46 -10.52
N ASN A 98 -2.80 -15.42 -9.94
CA ASN A 98 -2.69 -15.12 -8.51
C ASN A 98 -3.47 -16.09 -7.58
N LEU A 99 -4.09 -17.12 -8.13
CA LEU A 99 -4.62 -18.26 -7.35
C LEU A 99 -3.54 -19.31 -7.05
N ALA A 100 -2.37 -19.27 -7.70
CA ALA A 100 -1.27 -20.16 -7.40
C ALA A 100 -0.79 -19.91 -5.95
N ASN A 101 -0.86 -20.93 -5.10
CA ASN A 101 -0.64 -20.78 -3.67
C ASN A 101 0.04 -22.00 -3.05
N GLY A 102 0.77 -21.78 -1.95
CA GLY A 102 1.42 -22.85 -1.19
C GLY A 102 2.92 -22.65 -1.02
N LEU A 103 3.60 -23.74 -0.76
CA LEU A 103 5.05 -23.85 -0.68
C LEU A 103 5.62 -24.27 -2.03
N PHE A 104 6.57 -23.50 -2.57
CA PHE A 104 7.19 -23.73 -3.86
C PHE A 104 8.71 -23.84 -3.73
N LYS A 105 9.33 -24.82 -4.38
CA LYS A 105 10.77 -24.86 -4.58
C LYS A 105 11.15 -23.97 -5.76
N VAL A 106 11.96 -22.96 -5.52
CA VAL A 106 12.47 -22.05 -6.56
C VAL A 106 13.71 -22.68 -7.22
N THR A 107 14.69 -23.02 -6.39
CA THR A 107 15.90 -23.76 -6.74
C THR A 107 16.40 -24.50 -5.50
N GLU A 108 17.61 -25.10 -5.53
CA GLU A 108 18.17 -25.75 -4.35
C GLU A 108 18.32 -24.73 -3.22
N ARG A 109 17.83 -25.08 -2.03
CA ARG A 109 17.87 -24.29 -0.80
C ARG A 109 17.07 -22.98 -0.82
N VAL A 110 16.36 -22.64 -1.91
CA VAL A 110 15.54 -21.43 -2.02
C VAL A 110 14.08 -21.81 -2.27
N TYR A 111 13.17 -21.33 -1.42
CA TYR A 111 11.74 -21.63 -1.44
C TYR A 111 10.94 -20.34 -1.33
N GLN A 112 9.69 -20.37 -1.82
CA GLN A 112 8.72 -19.30 -1.64
C GLN A 112 7.41 -19.84 -1.09
N LEU A 113 6.86 -19.11 -0.14
CA LEU A 113 5.49 -19.25 0.37
C LEU A 113 4.65 -18.18 -0.32
N ARG A 114 3.76 -18.61 -1.21
CA ARG A 114 2.94 -17.73 -2.07
C ARG A 114 1.46 -17.93 -1.79
N GLY A 115 0.67 -16.87 -1.92
CA GLY A 115 -0.79 -16.92 -1.76
C GLY A 115 -1.26 -17.06 -0.31
N PHE A 116 -0.39 -16.87 0.68
CA PHE A 116 -0.77 -16.68 2.08
C PHE A 116 -1.19 -15.24 2.37
N ASP A 117 -0.71 -14.31 1.57
CA ASP A 117 -0.94 -12.89 1.66
C ASP A 117 -0.81 -12.28 0.25
N ILE A 118 -0.82 -10.95 0.15
CA ILE A 118 -0.52 -10.22 -1.09
C ILE A 118 0.95 -10.40 -1.49
N ALA A 119 1.87 -10.37 -0.53
CA ALA A 119 3.30 -10.60 -0.72
C ALA A 119 3.69 -12.07 -0.59
N ASN A 120 4.91 -12.41 -1.03
CA ASN A 120 5.54 -13.70 -0.86
C ASN A 120 6.55 -13.65 0.30
N MET A 121 6.66 -14.74 1.07
CA MET A 121 7.79 -14.94 1.96
C MET A 121 8.78 -15.88 1.29
N THR A 122 10.04 -15.43 1.12
CA THR A 122 11.13 -16.28 0.61
C THR A 122 11.90 -16.89 1.76
N VAL A 123 12.19 -18.18 1.68
CA VAL A 123 12.97 -18.95 2.67
C VAL A 123 14.23 -19.47 2.02
N ILE A 124 15.39 -19.16 2.60
CA ILE A 124 16.70 -19.69 2.18
C ILE A 124 17.23 -20.58 3.29
N GLU A 125 17.57 -21.83 2.95
CA GLU A 125 18.20 -22.77 3.87
C GLU A 125 19.69 -22.45 4.01
N GLY A 126 20.08 -21.86 5.14
CA GLY A 126 21.45 -21.61 5.51
C GLY A 126 22.17 -22.88 6.01
N ALA A 127 23.38 -22.70 6.52
CA ALA A 127 24.19 -23.79 7.07
C ALA A 127 23.54 -24.37 8.34
N SER A 128 23.10 -23.52 9.27
CA SER A 128 22.55 -23.93 10.56
C SER A 128 21.06 -23.61 10.72
N GLY A 129 20.54 -22.61 9.99
CA GLY A 129 19.19 -22.07 10.15
C GLY A 129 18.51 -21.69 8.85
N LEU A 130 17.48 -20.86 9.00
CA LEU A 130 16.71 -20.27 7.90
C LEU A 130 16.96 -18.77 7.85
N ILE A 131 17.13 -18.25 6.64
CA ILE A 131 17.11 -16.82 6.33
C ILE A 131 15.75 -16.54 5.69
N LEU A 132 14.94 -15.68 6.30
CA LEU A 132 13.64 -15.30 5.78
C LEU A 132 13.71 -13.93 5.10
N ILE A 133 13.12 -13.82 3.92
CA ILE A 133 12.97 -12.55 3.22
C ILE A 133 11.48 -12.19 3.21
N ASP A 134 11.15 -11.03 3.76
CA ASP A 134 9.81 -10.44 3.84
C ASP A 134 8.76 -11.35 4.50
N PRO A 135 8.59 -11.23 5.82
CA PRO A 135 7.71 -12.11 6.58
C PRO A 135 6.21 -11.73 6.51
N LEU A 136 5.70 -11.26 5.35
CA LEU A 136 4.29 -10.95 5.11
C LEU A 136 3.74 -9.80 5.98
N THR A 137 2.41 -9.57 5.95
CA THR A 137 1.75 -8.42 6.60
C THR A 137 1.48 -8.63 8.08
N THR A 138 1.16 -9.86 8.53
CA THR A 138 0.67 -10.12 9.88
C THR A 138 1.32 -11.32 10.54
N ALA A 139 1.49 -11.25 11.85
CA ALA A 139 2.18 -12.28 12.62
C ALA A 139 1.53 -13.66 12.47
N GLU A 140 0.20 -13.71 12.51
CA GLU A 140 -0.53 -14.97 12.44
C GLU A 140 -0.37 -15.66 11.08
N VAL A 141 -0.39 -14.86 10.00
CA VAL A 141 -0.26 -15.38 8.63
C VAL A 141 1.18 -15.77 8.32
N ALA A 142 2.16 -14.98 8.75
CA ALA A 142 3.57 -15.30 8.64
C ALA A 142 3.93 -16.58 9.39
N LYS A 143 3.38 -16.74 10.62
CA LYS A 143 3.53 -17.98 11.38
C LYS A 143 2.94 -19.18 10.65
N ALA A 144 1.72 -19.05 10.12
CA ALA A 144 1.07 -20.14 9.39
C ALA A 144 1.87 -20.54 8.13
N ALA A 145 2.44 -19.56 7.43
CA ALA A 145 3.31 -19.80 6.28
C ALA A 145 4.59 -20.53 6.68
N LEU A 146 5.29 -20.09 7.73
CA LEU A 146 6.50 -20.75 8.24
C LEU A 146 6.21 -22.15 8.79
N ASP A 147 5.08 -22.33 9.51
CA ASP A 147 4.64 -23.66 9.98
C ASP A 147 4.37 -24.61 8.80
N HIS A 148 3.77 -24.09 7.71
CA HIS A 148 3.55 -24.86 6.48
C HIS A 148 4.88 -25.27 5.82
N TYR A 149 5.88 -24.38 5.77
CA TYR A 149 7.23 -24.72 5.36
C TYR A 149 7.79 -25.88 6.23
N GLY A 150 7.74 -25.72 7.56
CA GLY A 150 8.25 -26.70 8.53
C GLY A 150 7.51 -28.05 8.54
N ALA A 151 6.31 -28.14 7.96
CA ALA A 151 5.59 -29.39 7.77
C ALA A 151 6.14 -30.22 6.59
N HIS A 152 6.81 -29.58 5.63
CA HIS A 152 7.26 -30.21 4.38
C HIS A 152 8.79 -30.19 4.22
N ARG A 153 9.50 -29.42 5.05
CA ARG A 153 10.96 -29.27 5.02
C ARG A 153 11.55 -29.46 6.42
N PRO A 154 12.86 -29.74 6.53
CA PRO A 154 13.50 -29.86 7.83
C PRO A 154 13.30 -28.60 8.67
N LYS A 155 12.83 -28.79 9.90
CA LYS A 155 12.70 -27.68 10.87
C LYS A 155 14.08 -27.21 11.28
N LYS A 156 14.37 -25.94 11.01
CA LYS A 156 15.57 -25.23 11.44
C LYS A 156 15.17 -23.93 12.13
N PRO A 157 15.97 -23.39 13.05
CA PRO A 157 15.70 -22.07 13.64
C PRO A 157 15.83 -20.97 12.56
N VAL A 158 15.09 -19.89 12.73
CA VAL A 158 15.32 -18.67 11.96
C VAL A 158 16.55 -17.97 12.55
N VAL A 159 17.52 -17.65 11.71
CA VAL A 159 18.79 -16.99 12.13
C VAL A 159 18.92 -15.58 11.55
N ALA A 160 18.18 -15.28 10.48
CA ALA A 160 18.10 -13.93 9.94
C ALA A 160 16.71 -13.66 9.32
N VAL A 161 16.29 -12.40 9.40
CA VAL A 161 15.15 -11.85 8.66
C VAL A 161 15.65 -10.65 7.88
N ILE A 162 15.30 -10.57 6.59
CA ILE A 162 15.67 -9.45 5.72
C ILE A 162 14.39 -8.79 5.22
N TYR A 163 14.25 -7.49 5.46
CA TYR A 163 13.20 -6.68 4.86
C TYR A 163 13.73 -6.07 3.57
N THR A 164 13.07 -6.32 2.45
CA THR A 164 13.50 -5.76 1.17
C THR A 164 13.24 -4.27 1.10
N HIS A 165 12.14 -3.82 1.69
CA HIS A 165 11.74 -2.41 1.69
C HIS A 165 10.72 -2.08 2.81
N SER A 166 10.29 -0.83 2.88
CA SER A 166 9.57 -0.26 4.02
C SER A 166 8.04 -0.41 3.99
N HIS A 167 7.46 -1.20 3.08
CA HIS A 167 6.02 -1.46 3.07
C HIS A 167 5.63 -2.58 4.03
N ILE A 168 4.43 -2.46 4.61
CA ILE A 168 3.99 -3.30 5.73
C ILE A 168 3.82 -4.79 5.38
N ASP A 169 3.52 -5.13 4.15
CA ASP A 169 3.38 -6.50 3.66
C ASP A 169 4.71 -7.24 3.50
N HIS A 170 5.83 -6.56 3.76
CA HIS A 170 7.19 -7.12 3.73
C HIS A 170 7.86 -7.23 5.10
N TYR A 171 7.29 -6.58 6.14
CA TYR A 171 7.84 -6.67 7.49
C TYR A 171 6.81 -6.98 8.58
N GLY A 172 5.53 -6.71 8.33
CA GLY A 172 4.50 -6.68 9.36
C GLY A 172 4.28 -8.00 10.08
N GLY A 173 4.60 -9.13 9.46
CA GLY A 173 4.47 -10.46 10.05
C GLY A 173 5.66 -10.94 10.88
N VAL A 174 6.71 -10.13 11.07
CA VAL A 174 7.98 -10.54 11.69
C VAL A 174 7.80 -11.20 13.06
N ARG A 175 6.87 -10.73 13.89
CA ARG A 175 6.59 -11.31 15.22
C ARG A 175 5.94 -12.70 15.16
N GLY A 176 5.51 -13.14 13.99
CA GLY A 176 5.03 -14.50 13.78
C GLY A 176 6.14 -15.52 13.49
N VAL A 177 7.33 -15.03 13.13
CA VAL A 177 8.43 -15.88 12.69
C VAL A 177 9.66 -15.81 13.58
N VAL A 178 9.83 -14.74 14.38
CA VAL A 178 10.94 -14.60 15.35
C VAL A 178 10.42 -13.97 16.64
N ASP A 179 11.10 -14.32 17.76
CA ASP A 179 10.91 -13.66 19.04
C ASP A 179 11.87 -12.46 19.15
N GLU A 180 11.37 -11.31 19.55
CA GLU A 180 12.20 -10.11 19.75
C GLU A 180 13.29 -10.32 20.82
N ALA A 181 13.05 -11.22 21.80
CA ALA A 181 14.05 -11.58 22.78
C ALA A 181 15.27 -12.27 22.14
N ASP A 182 15.06 -13.11 21.12
CA ASP A 182 16.16 -13.77 20.38
C ASP A 182 16.92 -12.76 19.51
N VAL A 183 16.23 -11.76 18.95
CA VAL A 183 16.87 -10.66 18.23
C VAL A 183 17.74 -9.83 19.18
N LYS A 184 17.22 -9.45 20.35
CA LYS A 184 17.96 -8.70 21.38
C LYS A 184 19.14 -9.49 21.94
N ALA A 185 19.03 -10.83 21.99
CA ALA A 185 20.11 -11.73 22.39
C ALA A 185 21.16 -11.98 21.29
N GLY A 186 20.99 -11.40 20.10
CA GLY A 186 21.91 -11.60 18.96
C GLY A 186 21.84 -12.97 18.31
N LYS A 187 20.80 -13.77 18.59
CA LYS A 187 20.59 -15.08 17.95
C LYS A 187 19.96 -14.98 16.57
N VAL A 188 19.20 -13.92 16.32
CA VAL A 188 18.55 -13.61 15.05
C VAL A 188 18.98 -12.21 14.62
N GLU A 189 19.45 -12.08 13.39
CA GLU A 189 19.75 -10.80 12.78
C GLU A 189 18.56 -10.28 11.97
N VAL A 190 18.21 -9.00 12.11
CA VAL A 190 17.21 -8.35 11.29
C VAL A 190 17.91 -7.29 10.43
N ILE A 191 17.79 -7.43 9.11
CA ILE A 191 18.53 -6.64 8.12
C ILE A 191 17.54 -5.84 7.28
N ALA A 192 17.83 -4.56 7.02
CA ALA A 192 17.01 -3.71 6.16
C ALA A 192 17.86 -2.68 5.39
N PRO A 193 17.34 -2.06 4.33
CA PRO A 193 18.03 -0.96 3.67
C PRO A 193 18.10 0.28 4.57
N ALA A 194 19.12 1.11 4.36
CA ALA A 194 19.25 2.42 5.02
C ALA A 194 17.97 3.24 4.85
N GLY A 195 17.59 4.00 5.89
CA GLY A 195 16.38 4.82 5.90
C GLY A 195 15.07 4.04 6.11
N PHE A 196 15.14 2.73 6.38
CA PHE A 196 13.95 1.89 6.56
C PHE A 196 13.00 2.40 7.66
N MET A 197 13.52 2.70 8.85
CA MET A 197 12.68 3.14 9.98
C MET A 197 12.02 4.50 9.74
N GLU A 198 12.74 5.42 9.10
CA GLU A 198 12.24 6.73 8.71
C GLU A 198 11.11 6.61 7.68
N ALA A 199 11.29 5.73 6.68
CA ALA A 199 10.29 5.47 5.65
C ALA A 199 9.02 4.82 6.24
N VAL A 200 9.15 3.82 7.11
CA VAL A 200 8.02 3.19 7.82
C VAL A 200 7.23 4.23 8.61
N SER A 201 7.92 5.12 9.31
CA SER A 201 7.29 6.17 10.14
C SER A 201 6.61 7.22 9.28
N GLY A 202 7.30 7.75 8.27
CA GLY A 202 6.82 8.85 7.44
C GLY A 202 5.57 8.49 6.64
N GLU A 203 5.55 7.33 6.00
CA GLU A 203 4.42 6.93 5.16
C GLU A 203 3.20 6.50 5.96
N ASN A 204 3.39 5.73 7.04
CA ASN A 204 2.25 5.05 7.70
C ASN A 204 1.66 5.81 8.87
N VAL A 205 2.32 6.84 9.41
CA VAL A 205 1.92 7.49 10.66
C VAL A 205 1.42 8.92 10.44
N LEU A 206 2.21 9.80 9.85
CA LEU A 206 1.86 11.23 9.78
C LEU A 206 0.58 11.49 9.00
N ALA A 207 0.38 10.82 7.86
CA ALA A 207 -0.85 10.84 7.05
C ALA A 207 -1.62 9.51 7.09
N GLY A 208 -1.46 8.73 8.17
CA GLY A 208 -2.01 7.39 8.30
C GLY A 208 -3.53 7.26 8.05
N PRO A 209 -4.40 8.04 8.72
CA PRO A 209 -5.85 7.94 8.52
C PRO A 209 -6.30 8.11 7.06
N PRO A 210 -5.91 9.17 6.32
CA PRO A 210 -6.31 9.30 4.91
C PRO A 210 -5.68 8.22 4.02
N MET A 211 -4.45 7.78 4.28
CA MET A 211 -3.86 6.68 3.51
C MET A 211 -4.61 5.37 3.71
N MET A 212 -4.97 5.00 4.94
CA MET A 212 -5.75 3.80 5.22
C MET A 212 -7.15 3.87 4.60
N ARG A 213 -7.81 5.03 4.65
CA ARG A 213 -9.10 5.25 4.00
C ARG A 213 -9.02 5.03 2.49
N ARG A 214 -7.99 5.59 1.85
CA ARG A 214 -7.76 5.45 0.41
C ARG A 214 -7.29 4.05 0.02
N ALA A 215 -6.59 3.34 0.90
CA ALA A 215 -6.22 1.94 0.70
C ALA A 215 -7.45 1.03 0.58
N GLN A 216 -8.56 1.32 1.26
CA GLN A 216 -9.81 0.58 1.10
C GLN A 216 -10.34 0.64 -0.34
N PHE A 217 -10.21 1.80 -1.00
CA PHE A 217 -10.53 1.95 -2.42
C PHE A 217 -9.54 1.17 -3.29
N GLN A 218 -8.26 1.31 -3.04
CA GLN A 218 -7.20 0.68 -3.83
C GLN A 218 -7.30 -0.85 -3.84
N PHE A 219 -7.49 -1.46 -2.67
CA PHE A 219 -7.53 -2.92 -2.53
C PHE A 219 -8.94 -3.51 -2.60
N GLY A 220 -9.98 -2.68 -2.54
CA GLY A 220 -11.36 -3.14 -2.52
C GLY A 220 -11.66 -4.02 -1.30
N SER A 221 -11.08 -3.68 -0.14
CA SER A 221 -11.09 -4.54 1.06
C SER A 221 -12.50 -4.86 1.56
N LEU A 222 -13.44 -3.94 1.38
CA LEU A 222 -14.84 -4.08 1.77
C LEU A 222 -15.79 -4.36 0.59
N LEU A 223 -15.26 -4.58 -0.61
CA LEU A 223 -16.05 -5.08 -1.73
C LEU A 223 -16.35 -6.58 -1.55
N PRO A 224 -17.55 -7.04 -1.89
CA PRO A 224 -17.81 -8.46 -1.99
C PRO A 224 -16.92 -9.09 -3.07
N ARG A 225 -16.50 -10.34 -2.84
CA ARG A 225 -15.74 -11.10 -3.84
C ARG A 225 -16.70 -11.63 -4.91
N GLY A 226 -16.36 -11.41 -6.18
CA GLY A 226 -17.21 -11.85 -7.28
C GLY A 226 -16.98 -11.07 -8.57
N PRO A 227 -17.58 -11.51 -9.69
CA PRO A 227 -17.40 -10.89 -11.00
C PRO A 227 -17.84 -9.42 -11.09
N ARG A 228 -18.79 -8.99 -10.24
CA ARG A 228 -19.23 -7.59 -10.13
C ARG A 228 -18.56 -6.85 -8.95
N GLY A 229 -17.67 -7.52 -8.21
CA GLY A 229 -16.95 -7.00 -7.07
C GLY A 229 -15.43 -7.07 -7.24
N GLN A 230 -14.74 -7.35 -6.14
CA GLN A 230 -13.29 -7.51 -6.12
C GLN A 230 -12.89 -8.89 -6.68
N VAL A 231 -11.97 -8.90 -7.64
CA VAL A 231 -11.43 -10.13 -8.23
C VAL A 231 -9.95 -10.31 -7.96
N ASP A 232 -9.22 -9.20 -7.78
CA ASP A 232 -7.77 -9.18 -7.55
C ASP A 232 -7.33 -7.82 -7.01
N ALA A 233 -6.11 -7.72 -6.51
CA ALA A 233 -5.46 -6.46 -6.15
C ALA A 233 -4.31 -6.06 -7.11
N GLY A 234 -4.01 -6.91 -8.11
CA GLY A 234 -2.94 -6.70 -9.09
C GLY A 234 -1.64 -7.39 -8.69
N LEU A 235 -1.16 -7.16 -7.49
CA LEU A 235 0.03 -7.81 -6.90
C LEU A 235 -0.29 -9.17 -6.27
N GLY A 236 -1.54 -9.48 -6.06
CA GLY A 236 -2.06 -10.68 -5.42
C GLY A 236 -3.55 -10.51 -5.15
N LYS A 237 -4.16 -11.39 -4.36
CA LYS A 237 -5.60 -11.34 -4.09
C LYS A 237 -6.03 -10.20 -3.19
N GLY A 238 -5.18 -9.78 -2.28
CA GLY A 238 -5.43 -8.73 -1.29
C GLY A 238 -4.54 -8.89 -0.07
N VAL A 239 -4.69 -7.99 0.89
CA VAL A 239 -3.91 -7.96 2.13
C VAL A 239 -4.58 -8.84 3.18
N ALA A 240 -3.82 -9.73 3.81
CA ALA A 240 -4.30 -10.59 4.87
C ALA A 240 -4.65 -9.80 6.13
N ARG A 241 -5.63 -10.31 6.89
CA ARG A 241 -6.02 -9.76 8.19
C ARG A 241 -5.17 -10.36 9.30
N GLY A 242 -5.04 -9.64 10.41
CA GLY A 242 -4.29 -10.12 11.59
C GLY A 242 -3.63 -8.97 12.31
N THR A 243 -2.57 -9.27 13.04
CA THR A 243 -1.82 -8.33 13.86
C THR A 243 -0.50 -7.97 13.16
N PRO A 244 -0.37 -6.77 12.58
CA PRO A 244 0.90 -6.32 12.07
C PRO A 244 1.84 -5.95 13.22
N GLY A 245 3.12 -6.25 13.05
CA GLY A 245 4.19 -5.95 14.01
C GLY A 245 5.40 -5.32 13.32
N LEU A 246 6.37 -4.93 14.13
CA LEU A 246 7.66 -4.44 13.66
C LEU A 246 8.73 -4.84 14.69
N ILE A 247 9.86 -5.32 14.20
CA ILE A 247 11.10 -5.43 14.95
C ILE A 247 12.13 -4.58 14.21
N ALA A 248 12.71 -3.61 14.89
CA ALA A 248 13.70 -2.71 14.29
C ALA A 248 14.91 -3.51 13.75
N PRO A 249 15.47 -3.13 12.60
CA PRO A 249 16.67 -3.77 12.07
C PRO A 249 17.84 -3.68 13.06
N THR A 250 18.58 -4.77 13.15
CA THR A 250 19.85 -4.83 13.90
C THR A 250 21.04 -4.49 13.02
N ARG A 251 20.85 -4.56 11.69
CA ARG A 251 21.82 -4.12 10.67
C ARG A 251 21.13 -3.37 9.56
N SER A 252 21.70 -2.23 9.17
CA SER A 252 21.34 -1.50 7.95
C SER A 252 22.36 -1.75 6.85
N ILE A 253 21.89 -1.88 5.62
CA ILE A 253 22.72 -1.85 4.41
C ILE A 253 22.89 -0.38 4.03
N GLU A 254 24.12 0.13 4.12
CA GLU A 254 24.43 1.55 4.03
C GLU A 254 25.06 1.95 2.69
N LYS A 255 25.78 1.03 2.04
CA LYS A 255 26.49 1.35 0.79
C LYS A 255 25.64 0.95 -0.42
N PRO A 256 25.83 1.61 -1.56
CA PRO A 256 25.12 1.27 -2.79
C PRO A 256 25.19 -0.21 -3.15
N ILE A 257 26.33 -0.85 -2.87
CA ILE A 257 26.52 -2.31 -2.98
C ILE A 257 27.30 -2.78 -1.76
N GLU A 258 26.76 -3.78 -1.07
CA GLU A 258 27.42 -4.45 0.05
C GLU A 258 27.30 -5.98 -0.09
N GLU A 259 28.32 -6.69 0.40
CA GLU A 259 28.33 -8.15 0.44
C GLU A 259 28.45 -8.63 1.88
N HIS A 260 27.60 -9.59 2.24
CA HIS A 260 27.63 -10.23 3.56
C HIS A 260 27.52 -11.76 3.43
N LEU A 261 28.16 -12.45 4.36
CA LEU A 261 28.00 -13.89 4.56
C LEU A 261 27.06 -14.10 5.75
N ILE A 262 25.85 -14.62 5.50
CA ILE A 262 24.81 -14.82 6.51
C ILE A 262 24.53 -16.32 6.58
N ASP A 263 24.80 -16.94 7.73
CA ASP A 263 24.66 -18.39 7.94
C ASP A 263 25.20 -19.26 6.77
N GLY A 264 26.38 -18.89 6.27
CA GLY A 264 27.04 -19.58 5.17
C GLY A 264 26.46 -19.29 3.78
N VAL A 265 25.54 -18.37 3.64
CA VAL A 265 25.01 -17.89 2.36
C VAL A 265 25.60 -16.52 2.05
N ARG A 266 26.26 -16.42 0.90
CA ARG A 266 26.76 -15.16 0.37
C ARG A 266 25.64 -14.36 -0.27
N ILE A 267 25.44 -13.14 0.17
CA ILE A 267 24.40 -12.24 -0.33
C ILE A 267 25.05 -10.92 -0.73
N VAL A 268 24.82 -10.50 -1.98
CA VAL A 268 25.22 -9.20 -2.48
C VAL A 268 23.98 -8.31 -2.51
N PHE A 269 23.95 -7.25 -1.71
CA PHE A 269 22.90 -6.27 -1.61
C PHE A 269 23.18 -5.10 -2.56
N GLN A 270 22.14 -4.61 -3.23
CA GLN A 270 22.16 -3.38 -4.03
C GLN A 270 21.06 -2.46 -3.51
N LEU A 271 21.41 -1.31 -2.94
CA LEU A 271 20.43 -0.29 -2.57
C LEU A 271 19.74 0.28 -3.81
N ALA A 272 18.44 0.47 -3.71
CA ALA A 272 17.59 1.02 -4.76
C ALA A 272 16.56 2.02 -4.17
N PRO A 273 17.01 3.07 -3.43
CA PRO A 273 16.10 4.02 -2.78
C PRO A 273 15.30 4.85 -3.80
N GLU A 274 14.18 5.42 -3.35
CA GLU A 274 13.25 6.25 -4.14
C GLU A 274 12.61 5.54 -5.35
N THR A 275 12.62 4.21 -5.36
CA THR A 275 11.99 3.39 -6.37
C THR A 275 10.56 3.03 -5.97
N GLU A 276 10.22 1.75 -5.77
CA GLU A 276 8.92 1.32 -5.30
C GLU A 276 8.65 1.84 -3.87
N ALA A 277 9.68 1.84 -3.02
CA ALA A 277 9.67 2.44 -1.69
C ALA A 277 10.82 3.45 -1.52
N PRO A 278 10.72 4.37 -0.53
CA PRO A 278 11.82 5.29 -0.21
C PRO A 278 13.10 4.57 0.19
N ALA A 279 12.97 3.45 0.91
CA ALA A 279 14.06 2.57 1.31
C ALA A 279 13.78 1.18 0.74
N GLU A 280 14.60 0.74 -0.21
CA GLU A 280 14.48 -0.54 -0.91
C GLU A 280 15.84 -1.07 -1.32
N MET A 281 15.97 -2.40 -1.47
CA MET A 281 17.20 -3.07 -1.92
C MET A 281 16.92 -4.36 -2.68
N HIS A 282 17.78 -4.64 -3.67
CA HIS A 282 17.85 -5.91 -4.39
C HIS A 282 18.87 -6.83 -3.73
N MET A 283 18.80 -8.14 -3.99
CA MET A 283 19.72 -9.13 -3.46
C MET A 283 20.11 -10.15 -4.52
N PHE A 284 21.41 -10.35 -4.70
CA PHE A 284 21.94 -11.41 -5.56
C PHE A 284 22.58 -12.50 -4.70
N TYR A 285 22.23 -13.75 -4.99
CA TYR A 285 22.76 -14.95 -4.32
C TYR A 285 23.62 -15.74 -5.30
N PRO A 286 24.94 -15.49 -5.34
CA PRO A 286 25.85 -16.05 -6.35
C PRO A 286 25.85 -17.56 -6.41
N GLU A 287 25.81 -18.23 -5.24
CA GLU A 287 25.86 -19.69 -5.12
C GLU A 287 24.64 -20.37 -5.75
N PHE A 288 23.51 -19.69 -5.79
CA PHE A 288 22.24 -20.22 -6.31
C PHE A 288 21.91 -19.71 -7.71
N GLY A 289 22.64 -18.71 -8.21
CA GLY A 289 22.29 -17.99 -9.43
C GLY A 289 20.91 -17.32 -9.33
N VAL A 290 20.54 -16.82 -8.15
CA VAL A 290 19.23 -16.20 -7.90
C VAL A 290 19.40 -14.71 -7.72
N LEU A 291 18.59 -13.93 -8.42
CA LEU A 291 18.43 -12.48 -8.24
C LEU A 291 17.06 -12.19 -7.67
N ASN A 292 17.00 -11.54 -6.52
CA ASN A 292 15.78 -11.02 -5.91
C ASN A 292 15.68 -9.52 -6.17
N MET A 293 14.66 -9.11 -6.91
CA MET A 293 14.43 -7.72 -7.29
C MET A 293 13.44 -6.99 -6.34
N ALA A 294 13.21 -7.53 -5.15
CA ALA A 294 12.25 -6.97 -4.19
C ALA A 294 10.87 -6.79 -4.83
N GLU A 295 10.36 -5.55 -4.90
CA GLU A 295 9.13 -5.21 -5.62
C GLU A 295 9.42 -4.41 -6.92
N ASN A 296 10.69 -4.10 -7.18
CA ASN A 296 11.11 -3.27 -8.33
C ASN A 296 10.92 -3.91 -9.70
N ALA A 297 10.71 -5.21 -9.79
CA ALA A 297 10.46 -5.92 -11.03
C ALA A 297 9.37 -7.00 -10.84
N CYS A 298 8.13 -6.57 -10.66
CA CYS A 298 6.95 -7.43 -10.71
C CYS A 298 6.48 -7.63 -12.15
N PRO A 299 5.83 -8.77 -12.53
CA PRO A 299 5.36 -9.01 -13.89
C PRO A 299 4.11 -8.17 -14.23
N LEU A 300 4.21 -6.86 -14.08
CA LEU A 300 3.18 -5.86 -14.35
C LEU A 300 3.79 -4.45 -14.46
N LEU A 301 3.00 -3.48 -14.90
CA LEU A 301 3.30 -2.06 -14.72
C LEU A 301 2.92 -1.65 -13.30
N HIS A 302 3.93 -1.33 -12.50
CA HIS A 302 3.72 -0.80 -11.16
C HIS A 302 3.25 0.66 -11.18
N ASN A 303 2.58 1.13 -10.13
CA ASN A 303 2.21 2.53 -10.02
C ASN A 303 3.40 3.38 -9.51
N PHE A 304 3.49 4.63 -10.01
CA PHE A 304 4.48 5.62 -9.55
C PHE A 304 3.95 6.50 -8.40
N ILE A 305 2.64 6.49 -8.18
CA ILE A 305 1.97 6.93 -6.96
C ILE A 305 0.83 5.94 -6.71
N PRO A 306 0.77 5.24 -5.57
CA PRO A 306 -0.38 4.40 -5.26
C PRO A 306 -1.63 5.24 -4.99
N LEU A 307 -2.83 4.70 -5.23
CA LEU A 307 -4.08 5.40 -4.93
C LEU A 307 -4.22 5.71 -3.43
N ARG A 308 -3.62 4.89 -2.56
CA ARG A 308 -3.55 5.15 -1.11
C ARG A 308 -2.83 6.45 -0.77
N GLY A 309 -1.87 6.84 -1.57
CA GLY A 309 -1.01 7.99 -1.37
C GLY A 309 0.43 7.59 -0.99
N SER A 310 1.38 8.34 -1.47
CA SER A 310 2.80 8.34 -1.13
C SER A 310 3.46 9.58 -1.75
N VAL A 311 4.74 9.79 -1.48
CA VAL A 311 5.57 10.64 -2.34
C VAL A 311 5.66 10.02 -3.73
N ALA A 312 5.69 10.85 -4.78
CA ALA A 312 5.83 10.36 -6.15
C ALA A 312 7.19 9.68 -6.34
N ARG A 313 7.18 8.41 -6.70
CA ARG A 313 8.35 7.57 -7.00
C ARG A 313 9.10 8.10 -8.22
N ASP A 314 10.40 7.82 -8.32
CA ASP A 314 11.21 8.25 -9.46
C ASP A 314 11.41 7.12 -10.49
N PRO A 315 10.61 7.06 -11.57
CA PRO A 315 10.76 6.01 -12.58
C PRO A 315 12.08 6.11 -13.36
N ARG A 316 12.72 7.28 -13.36
CA ARG A 316 14.05 7.47 -13.97
C ARG A 316 15.13 6.74 -13.17
N ILE A 317 15.13 6.93 -11.85
CA ILE A 317 16.07 6.24 -10.96
C ILE A 317 15.74 4.75 -10.92
N TRP A 318 14.46 4.40 -10.86
CA TRP A 318 13.99 3.01 -10.87
C TRP A 318 14.51 2.26 -12.10
N SER A 319 14.35 2.84 -13.30
CA SER A 319 14.90 2.24 -14.53
C SER A 319 16.43 2.09 -14.51
N LYS A 320 17.16 3.00 -13.84
CA LYS A 320 18.61 2.90 -13.69
C LYS A 320 19.01 1.73 -12.80
N TYR A 321 18.39 1.57 -11.62
CA TYR A 321 18.69 0.46 -10.72
C TYR A 321 18.38 -0.91 -11.35
N ILE A 322 17.32 -1.01 -12.16
CA ILE A 322 17.08 -2.22 -12.96
C ILE A 322 18.20 -2.41 -13.99
N GLY A 323 18.61 -1.33 -14.68
CA GLY A 323 19.74 -1.35 -15.61
C GLY A 323 21.06 -1.79 -14.96
N ASP A 324 21.34 -1.30 -13.76
CA ASP A 324 22.50 -1.70 -12.97
C ASP A 324 22.43 -3.18 -12.58
N ALA A 325 21.26 -3.67 -12.16
CA ALA A 325 21.05 -5.08 -11.83
C ALA A 325 21.23 -5.98 -13.07
N ILE A 326 20.79 -5.53 -14.26
CA ILE A 326 21.06 -6.24 -15.52
C ILE A 326 22.56 -6.36 -15.76
N ALA A 327 23.29 -5.24 -15.63
CA ALA A 327 24.73 -5.23 -15.92
C ALA A 327 25.56 -6.06 -14.90
N LEU A 328 25.19 -5.97 -13.63
CA LEU A 328 25.97 -6.59 -12.54
C LEU A 328 25.63 -8.07 -12.32
N TYR A 329 24.37 -8.45 -12.43
CA TYR A 329 23.91 -9.76 -11.94
C TYR A 329 23.30 -10.65 -13.03
N ALA A 330 22.59 -10.08 -14.02
CA ALA A 330 21.85 -10.90 -14.98
C ALA A 330 22.71 -11.89 -15.76
N PRO A 331 23.99 -11.63 -16.12
CA PRO A 331 24.89 -12.62 -16.73
C PRO A 331 25.13 -13.87 -15.88
N HIS A 332 24.92 -13.77 -14.57
CA HIS A 332 25.14 -14.84 -13.59
C HIS A 332 23.83 -15.36 -12.97
N THR A 333 22.67 -14.87 -13.43
CA THR A 333 21.35 -15.20 -12.89
C THR A 333 20.68 -16.28 -13.71
N GLU A 334 20.28 -17.37 -13.07
CA GLU A 334 19.46 -18.43 -13.65
C GLU A 334 17.99 -18.30 -13.27
N VAL A 335 17.71 -17.67 -12.12
CA VAL A 335 16.34 -17.47 -11.63
C VAL A 335 16.21 -16.08 -11.04
N LEU A 336 15.20 -15.34 -11.51
CA LEU A 336 14.77 -14.08 -10.91
C LEU A 336 13.55 -14.33 -10.05
N ILE A 337 13.56 -13.78 -8.83
CA ILE A 337 12.44 -13.78 -7.90
C ILE A 337 12.08 -12.34 -7.52
N GLY A 338 10.84 -12.16 -7.09
CA GLY A 338 10.33 -10.96 -6.44
C GLY A 338 9.48 -11.35 -5.24
N GLN A 339 9.06 -10.35 -4.51
CA GLN A 339 8.25 -10.55 -3.30
C GLN A 339 6.75 -10.56 -3.60
N HIS A 340 6.39 -10.53 -4.88
CA HIS A 340 5.05 -10.80 -5.42
C HIS A 340 5.13 -11.76 -6.60
N HIS A 341 4.03 -12.42 -6.92
CA HIS A 341 3.86 -13.30 -8.07
C HIS A 341 4.81 -14.53 -8.06
N TRP A 342 5.26 -14.94 -9.24
CA TRP A 342 6.05 -16.16 -9.48
C TRP A 342 7.43 -15.83 -10.07
N PRO A 343 8.42 -16.71 -9.90
CA PRO A 343 9.75 -16.51 -10.45
C PRO A 343 9.81 -16.59 -11.97
N THR A 344 10.90 -16.02 -12.55
CA THR A 344 11.28 -16.19 -13.95
C THR A 344 12.55 -17.04 -14.02
N TRP A 345 12.51 -18.18 -14.73
CA TRP A 345 13.62 -19.12 -14.88
C TRP A 345 14.25 -19.02 -16.27
N GLY A 346 15.57 -19.13 -16.31
CA GLY A 346 16.40 -19.10 -17.49
C GLY A 346 16.97 -17.72 -17.79
N ARG A 347 18.30 -17.64 -17.87
CA ARG A 347 19.07 -16.39 -18.00
C ARG A 347 18.56 -15.47 -19.11
N ALA A 348 18.33 -16.01 -20.30
CA ALA A 348 17.84 -15.20 -21.42
C ALA A 348 16.47 -14.57 -21.13
N LYS A 349 15.54 -15.32 -20.50
CA LYS A 349 14.23 -14.82 -20.11
C LYS A 349 14.33 -13.78 -18.98
N VAL A 350 15.25 -13.97 -18.05
CA VAL A 350 15.51 -13.00 -16.97
C VAL A 350 15.99 -11.66 -17.56
N ILE A 351 16.94 -11.71 -18.48
CA ILE A 351 17.44 -10.51 -19.15
C ILE A 351 16.30 -9.82 -19.91
N GLU A 352 15.59 -10.54 -20.75
CA GLU A 352 14.46 -10.01 -21.54
C GLU A 352 13.36 -9.39 -20.66
N TYR A 353 13.06 -10.03 -19.54
CA TYR A 353 12.09 -9.55 -18.56
C TYR A 353 12.54 -8.23 -17.89
N LEU A 354 13.79 -8.19 -17.40
CA LEU A 354 14.34 -7.00 -16.75
C LEU A 354 14.48 -5.82 -17.75
N GLU A 355 14.87 -6.10 -18.99
CA GLU A 355 14.91 -5.09 -20.06
C GLU A 355 13.53 -4.51 -20.32
N ALA A 356 12.50 -5.35 -20.40
CA ALA A 356 11.12 -4.89 -20.60
C ALA A 356 10.64 -4.01 -19.44
N GLN A 357 10.95 -4.35 -18.17
CA GLN A 357 10.61 -3.54 -17.00
C GLN A 357 11.37 -2.20 -17.00
N ARG A 358 12.69 -2.23 -17.24
CA ARG A 358 13.51 -1.02 -17.35
C ARG A 358 12.97 -0.07 -18.41
N ASP A 359 12.72 -0.60 -19.59
CA ASP A 359 12.30 0.19 -20.75
C ASP A 359 10.88 0.75 -20.57
N LEU A 360 9.99 -0.01 -19.93
CA LEU A 360 8.65 0.43 -19.57
C LEU A 360 8.67 1.71 -18.71
N TYR A 361 9.40 1.68 -17.61
CA TYR A 361 9.50 2.82 -16.68
C TYR A 361 10.20 4.01 -17.35
N LYS A 362 11.28 3.74 -18.08
CA LYS A 362 12.01 4.77 -18.82
C LYS A 362 11.16 5.41 -19.92
N HIS A 363 10.42 4.62 -20.68
CA HIS A 363 9.53 5.11 -21.73
C HIS A 363 8.45 6.05 -21.18
N ILE A 364 7.73 5.64 -20.14
CA ILE A 364 6.67 6.46 -19.54
C ILE A 364 7.26 7.78 -19.01
N HIS A 365 8.39 7.71 -18.31
CA HIS A 365 9.08 8.89 -17.81
C HIS A 365 9.47 9.85 -18.94
N ASP A 366 10.23 9.37 -19.92
CA ASP A 366 10.80 10.22 -20.95
C ASP A 366 9.73 10.81 -21.89
N GLN A 367 8.72 10.01 -22.24
CA GLN A 367 7.65 10.53 -23.09
C GLN A 367 6.76 11.53 -22.35
N THR A 368 6.58 11.37 -21.05
CA THR A 368 5.87 12.37 -20.23
C THR A 368 6.65 13.69 -20.23
N LEU A 369 7.94 13.68 -19.94
CA LEU A 369 8.79 14.89 -19.97
C LEU A 369 8.85 15.52 -21.37
N ARG A 370 8.91 14.70 -22.41
CA ARG A 370 8.90 15.19 -23.79
C ARG A 370 7.65 16.02 -24.12
N TRP A 371 6.48 15.61 -23.61
CA TRP A 371 5.23 16.36 -23.79
C TRP A 371 5.11 17.53 -22.80
N MET A 372 5.56 17.39 -21.55
CA MET A 372 5.67 18.49 -20.59
C MET A 372 6.50 19.65 -21.15
N ASN A 373 7.64 19.35 -21.76
CA ASN A 373 8.53 20.35 -22.37
C ASN A 373 7.91 21.05 -23.59
N LYS A 374 6.77 20.55 -24.09
CA LYS A 374 5.95 21.19 -25.13
C LYS A 374 4.74 21.93 -24.57
N GLY A 375 4.63 22.06 -23.24
CA GLY A 375 3.55 22.77 -22.56
C GLY A 375 2.24 21.99 -22.37
N TRP A 376 2.24 20.66 -22.61
CA TRP A 376 1.05 19.83 -22.41
C TRP A 376 0.79 19.55 -20.94
N ARG A 377 -0.48 19.40 -20.57
CA ARG A 377 -0.95 19.16 -19.19
C ARG A 377 -1.13 17.67 -18.91
N PRO A 378 -1.17 17.26 -17.61
CA PRO A 378 -1.14 15.84 -17.25
C PRO A 378 -2.28 15.01 -17.85
N ALA A 379 -3.51 15.55 -17.89
CA ALA A 379 -4.64 14.84 -18.47
C ALA A 379 -4.50 14.65 -20.01
N GLU A 380 -3.95 15.67 -20.69
CA GLU A 380 -3.73 15.64 -22.14
C GLU A 380 -2.60 14.69 -22.51
N ILE A 381 -1.51 14.69 -21.73
CA ILE A 381 -0.37 13.78 -21.93
C ILE A 381 -0.81 12.33 -21.71
N ALA A 382 -1.63 12.08 -20.70
CA ALA A 382 -2.13 10.75 -20.36
C ALA A 382 -2.96 10.09 -21.47
N GLU A 383 -3.57 10.88 -22.36
CA GLU A 383 -4.32 10.40 -23.53
C GLU A 383 -3.42 10.25 -24.79
N ARG A 384 -2.13 10.62 -24.71
CA ARG A 384 -1.21 10.64 -25.85
C ARG A 384 -0.10 9.61 -25.79
N ILE A 385 0.16 9.07 -24.61
CA ILE A 385 1.25 8.10 -24.45
C ILE A 385 0.69 6.70 -24.55
N ASP A 386 1.09 6.02 -25.63
CA ASP A 386 0.92 4.60 -25.82
C ASP A 386 2.26 3.87 -25.60
N LEU A 387 2.19 2.63 -25.17
CA LEU A 387 3.35 1.76 -25.13
C LEU A 387 3.69 1.29 -26.54
N PRO A 388 4.99 1.26 -26.91
CA PRO A 388 5.39 0.71 -28.21
C PRO A 388 4.99 -0.77 -28.30
N PRO A 389 4.71 -1.30 -29.52
CA PRO A 389 4.21 -2.66 -29.72
C PRO A 389 5.04 -3.74 -29.00
N GLY A 390 6.37 -3.61 -29.02
CA GLY A 390 7.27 -4.55 -28.34
C GLY A 390 7.11 -4.60 -26.82
N LEU A 391 6.47 -3.61 -26.19
CA LEU A 391 6.09 -3.62 -24.77
C LEU A 391 4.60 -3.92 -24.60
N ALA A 392 3.74 -3.30 -25.41
CA ALA A 392 2.29 -3.33 -25.22
C ALA A 392 1.66 -4.74 -25.25
N GLU A 393 2.29 -5.69 -25.94
CA GLU A 393 1.81 -7.07 -26.06
C GLU A 393 2.36 -8.03 -25.00
N ARG A 394 3.31 -7.58 -24.16
CA ARG A 394 3.92 -8.42 -23.12
C ARG A 394 3.06 -8.48 -21.88
N TRP A 395 2.85 -9.67 -21.34
CA TRP A 395 2.11 -9.87 -20.10
C TRP A 395 2.80 -9.23 -18.90
N SER A 396 4.13 -9.26 -18.85
CA SER A 396 4.93 -8.69 -17.75
C SER A 396 4.92 -7.17 -17.64
N VAL A 397 4.29 -6.45 -18.56
CA VAL A 397 4.19 -4.98 -18.52
C VAL A 397 2.74 -4.47 -18.56
N ARG A 398 1.78 -5.36 -18.36
CA ARG A 398 0.35 -4.99 -18.34
C ARG A 398 0.01 -4.17 -17.10
N GLY A 399 -0.96 -3.28 -17.24
CA GLY A 399 -1.36 -2.31 -16.24
C GLY A 399 -2.20 -2.87 -15.09
N TYR A 400 -1.80 -3.97 -14.46
CA TYR A 400 -2.60 -4.63 -13.42
C TYR A 400 -2.64 -3.87 -12.10
N TYR A 401 -1.58 -3.11 -11.77
CA TYR A 401 -1.46 -2.36 -10.52
C TYR A 401 -1.31 -0.85 -10.73
N GLY A 402 -0.51 -0.43 -11.70
CA GLY A 402 -0.49 0.91 -12.27
C GLY A 402 -1.25 0.97 -13.61
N THR A 403 -1.29 2.15 -14.23
CA THR A 403 -1.68 2.34 -15.63
C THR A 403 -0.79 3.39 -16.27
N VAL A 404 -0.65 3.38 -17.60
CA VAL A 404 0.11 4.44 -18.30
C VAL A 404 -0.48 5.81 -17.96
N SER A 405 -1.79 5.97 -18.07
CA SER A 405 -2.50 7.23 -17.74
C SER A 405 -2.25 7.71 -16.31
N HIS A 406 -2.24 6.80 -15.34
CA HIS A 406 -1.97 7.14 -13.93
C HIS A 406 -0.51 7.57 -13.73
N ASN A 407 0.41 6.78 -14.28
CA ASN A 407 1.85 6.99 -14.12
C ASN A 407 2.34 8.26 -14.82
N VAL A 408 1.76 8.64 -15.95
CA VAL A 408 1.99 9.96 -16.58
C VAL A 408 1.68 11.10 -15.62
N LYS A 409 0.53 11.03 -14.94
CA LYS A 409 0.14 12.04 -13.94
C LYS A 409 1.08 12.04 -12.74
N ALA A 410 1.59 10.87 -12.35
CA ALA A 410 2.57 10.74 -11.28
C ALA A 410 3.92 11.37 -11.64
N VAL A 411 4.42 11.16 -12.87
CA VAL A 411 5.63 11.83 -13.37
C VAL A 411 5.43 13.34 -13.41
N TYR A 412 4.29 13.81 -13.91
CA TYR A 412 3.98 15.24 -13.91
C TYR A 412 4.00 15.81 -12.50
N GLN A 413 3.33 15.13 -11.55
CA GLN A 413 3.29 15.50 -10.13
C GLN A 413 4.70 15.61 -9.52
N ARG A 414 5.61 14.70 -9.86
CA ARG A 414 6.98 14.70 -9.35
C ARG A 414 7.75 15.94 -9.78
N TYR A 415 7.57 16.42 -11.00
CA TYR A 415 8.34 17.55 -11.55
C TYR A 415 7.66 18.92 -11.40
N LEU A 416 6.35 18.97 -11.57
CA LEU A 416 5.58 20.22 -11.60
C LEU A 416 4.50 20.31 -10.52
N SER A 417 4.37 19.28 -9.65
CA SER A 417 3.43 19.25 -8.54
C SER A 417 1.95 19.28 -8.99
N TRP A 418 1.06 19.79 -8.14
CA TRP A 418 -0.40 19.78 -8.34
C TRP A 418 -0.89 20.85 -9.33
N TYR A 419 -0.13 21.93 -9.52
CA TYR A 419 -0.54 23.04 -10.35
C TYR A 419 -0.28 22.78 -11.83
N ASP A 420 -1.32 22.88 -12.65
CA ASP A 420 -1.27 22.57 -14.08
C ASP A 420 -0.81 23.74 -14.97
N GLY A 421 -0.40 24.87 -14.39
CA GLY A 421 0.06 26.08 -15.08
C GLY A 421 -1.05 27.01 -15.56
N ASN A 422 -2.34 26.63 -15.43
CA ASN A 422 -3.46 27.50 -15.80
C ASN A 422 -3.88 28.39 -14.61
N PRO A 423 -3.74 29.72 -14.69
CA PRO A 423 -4.10 30.61 -13.58
C PRO A 423 -5.56 30.47 -13.10
N CYS A 424 -6.48 30.04 -13.95
CA CYS A 424 -7.87 29.78 -13.56
C CYS A 424 -8.00 28.64 -12.53
N ASN A 425 -7.03 27.72 -12.49
CA ASN A 425 -7.01 26.59 -11.56
C ASN A 425 -6.16 26.88 -10.31
N LEU A 426 -5.57 28.08 -10.20
CA LEU A 426 -4.70 28.43 -9.06
C LEU A 426 -5.49 28.60 -7.76
N HIS A 427 -6.69 29.21 -7.83
CA HIS A 427 -7.54 29.49 -6.67
C HIS A 427 -9.02 29.23 -6.98
N PRO A 428 -9.40 27.98 -7.27
CA PRO A 428 -10.79 27.62 -7.55
C PRO A 428 -11.64 27.71 -6.27
N LEU A 429 -12.95 27.78 -6.44
CA LEU A 429 -13.87 27.58 -5.32
C LEU A 429 -13.71 26.18 -4.72
N PRO A 430 -13.98 25.99 -3.41
CA PRO A 430 -14.07 24.66 -2.82
C PRO A 430 -15.07 23.77 -3.56
N PRO A 431 -14.93 22.41 -3.52
CA PRO A 431 -15.73 21.52 -4.35
C PRO A 431 -17.25 21.70 -4.26
N ALA A 432 -17.82 21.78 -3.05
CA ALA A 432 -19.28 21.88 -2.92
C ALA A 432 -19.85 23.25 -3.38
N PRO A 433 -19.26 24.42 -3.05
CA PRO A 433 -19.64 25.69 -3.68
C PRO A 433 -19.48 25.72 -5.20
N ALA A 434 -18.39 25.15 -5.73
CA ALA A 434 -18.17 25.08 -7.17
C ALA A 434 -19.24 24.22 -7.85
N ALA A 435 -19.54 23.06 -7.30
CA ALA A 435 -20.53 22.13 -7.80
C ALA A 435 -21.93 22.79 -7.91
N ARG A 436 -22.35 23.52 -6.87
CA ARG A 436 -23.63 24.25 -6.93
C ARG A 436 -23.67 25.23 -8.11
N LYS A 437 -22.59 25.96 -8.37
CA LYS A 437 -22.49 26.86 -9.52
C LYS A 437 -22.53 26.13 -10.86
N PHE A 438 -21.77 25.03 -10.99
CA PHE A 438 -21.79 24.23 -12.21
C PHE A 438 -23.19 23.69 -12.50
N VAL A 439 -23.88 23.14 -11.51
CA VAL A 439 -25.22 22.59 -11.67
C VAL A 439 -26.21 23.69 -12.06
N GLU A 440 -26.14 24.90 -11.45
CA GLU A 440 -26.94 26.07 -11.82
C GLU A 440 -26.71 26.43 -13.30
N TYR A 441 -25.44 26.58 -13.74
CA TYR A 441 -25.11 26.92 -15.13
C TYR A 441 -25.52 25.85 -16.14
N MET A 442 -25.56 24.58 -15.73
CA MET A 442 -25.99 23.46 -16.58
C MET A 442 -27.50 23.29 -16.69
N GLY A 443 -28.29 24.15 -16.02
CA GLY A 443 -29.76 24.14 -16.06
C GLY A 443 -30.43 23.34 -14.93
N GLY A 444 -29.71 23.07 -13.85
CA GLY A 444 -30.21 22.37 -12.66
C GLY A 444 -29.98 20.86 -12.71
N ALA A 445 -30.07 20.20 -11.55
CA ALA A 445 -29.79 18.79 -11.38
C ALA A 445 -30.61 17.88 -12.30
N ALA A 446 -31.88 18.12 -12.46
CA ALA A 446 -32.77 17.33 -13.32
C ALA A 446 -32.32 17.32 -14.79
N ALA A 447 -31.95 18.49 -15.33
CA ALA A 447 -31.43 18.61 -16.70
C ALA A 447 -30.10 17.91 -16.90
N VAL A 448 -29.20 17.97 -15.89
CA VAL A 448 -27.91 17.25 -15.92
C VAL A 448 -28.14 15.75 -15.91
N ILE A 449 -29.00 15.23 -15.02
CA ILE A 449 -29.28 13.79 -14.90
C ILE A 449 -29.90 13.25 -16.21
N GLU A 450 -30.85 13.99 -16.82
CA GLU A 450 -31.47 13.59 -18.09
C GLU A 450 -30.42 13.42 -19.20
N ARG A 451 -29.55 14.42 -19.37
CA ARG A 451 -28.45 14.36 -20.36
C ARG A 451 -27.45 13.25 -20.05
N ALA A 452 -27.09 13.10 -18.78
CA ALA A 452 -26.17 12.06 -18.34
C ALA A 452 -26.72 10.64 -18.62
N ARG A 453 -28.06 10.42 -18.52
CA ARG A 453 -28.70 9.15 -18.92
C ARG A 453 -28.52 8.88 -20.43
N ALA A 454 -28.67 9.90 -21.27
CA ALA A 454 -28.45 9.77 -22.70
C ALA A 454 -26.98 9.47 -23.04
N ASP A 455 -26.04 10.09 -22.34
CA ASP A 455 -24.60 9.85 -22.52
C ASP A 455 -24.17 8.50 -21.96
N PHE A 456 -24.76 8.05 -20.86
CA PHE A 456 -24.57 6.70 -20.33
C PHE A 456 -24.97 5.63 -21.37
N ALA A 457 -26.10 5.81 -22.04
CA ALA A 457 -26.57 4.89 -23.10
C ALA A 457 -25.61 4.82 -24.29
N LYS A 458 -24.80 5.87 -24.54
CA LYS A 458 -23.74 5.89 -25.56
C LYS A 458 -22.44 5.26 -25.09
N GLY A 459 -22.31 4.92 -23.80
CA GLY A 459 -21.07 4.39 -23.22
C GLY A 459 -20.07 5.46 -22.76
N GLU A 460 -20.46 6.72 -22.66
CA GLU A 460 -19.60 7.84 -22.25
C GLU A 460 -19.42 7.89 -20.71
N TYR A 461 -19.13 6.76 -20.08
CA TYR A 461 -19.11 6.58 -18.62
C TYR A 461 -18.16 7.51 -17.88
N ARG A 462 -16.99 7.82 -18.47
CA ARG A 462 -16.03 8.78 -17.89
C ARG A 462 -16.65 10.17 -17.76
N TRP A 463 -17.35 10.62 -18.79
CA TRP A 463 -18.04 11.90 -18.79
C TRP A 463 -19.22 11.90 -17.81
N VAL A 464 -20.04 10.85 -17.82
CA VAL A 464 -21.18 10.69 -16.91
C VAL A 464 -20.73 10.76 -15.44
N ALA A 465 -19.68 10.02 -15.06
CA ALA A 465 -19.12 10.08 -13.71
C ALA A 465 -18.59 11.48 -13.36
N GLN A 466 -17.95 12.16 -14.31
CA GLN A 466 -17.37 13.47 -14.11
C GLN A 466 -18.46 14.54 -13.90
N VAL A 467 -19.53 14.54 -14.69
CA VAL A 467 -20.59 15.53 -14.59
C VAL A 467 -21.52 15.26 -13.41
N LEU A 468 -21.83 13.99 -13.12
CA LEU A 468 -22.70 13.64 -11.99
C LEU A 468 -22.02 13.84 -10.63
N LYS A 469 -20.69 13.80 -10.57
CA LYS A 469 -19.96 14.22 -9.37
C LYS A 469 -20.37 15.63 -8.93
N GLU A 470 -20.57 16.55 -9.87
CA GLU A 470 -21.01 17.92 -9.55
C GLU A 470 -22.43 17.93 -8.97
N VAL A 471 -23.35 17.11 -9.50
CA VAL A 471 -24.70 17.00 -8.93
C VAL A 471 -24.67 16.39 -7.52
N VAL A 472 -23.89 15.33 -7.32
CA VAL A 472 -23.74 14.68 -6.01
C VAL A 472 -23.14 15.62 -4.96
N TYR A 473 -22.20 16.50 -5.36
CA TYR A 473 -21.64 17.50 -4.46
C TYR A 473 -22.56 18.68 -4.20
N ALA A 474 -23.37 19.08 -5.19
CA ALA A 474 -24.37 20.15 -5.03
C ALA A 474 -25.57 19.70 -4.18
N GLU A 475 -26.02 18.45 -4.40
CA GLU A 475 -27.24 17.87 -3.81
C GLU A 475 -26.92 16.44 -3.29
N PRO A 476 -26.23 16.28 -2.13
CA PRO A 476 -25.81 14.95 -1.63
C PRO A 476 -26.95 13.95 -1.40
N GLY A 477 -28.16 14.46 -1.17
CA GLY A 477 -29.38 13.66 -1.01
C GLY A 477 -30.04 13.23 -2.32
N ASN A 478 -29.51 13.61 -3.49
CA ASN A 478 -30.09 13.27 -4.79
C ASN A 478 -29.78 11.82 -5.16
N LEU A 479 -30.70 10.91 -4.83
CA LEU A 479 -30.53 9.48 -5.03
C LEU A 479 -30.40 9.08 -6.50
N ASP A 480 -31.07 9.78 -7.41
CA ASP A 480 -31.00 9.54 -8.86
C ASP A 480 -29.61 9.83 -9.41
N ALA A 481 -29.01 10.97 -9.00
CA ALA A 481 -27.66 11.32 -9.38
C ALA A 481 -26.64 10.31 -8.81
N ARG A 482 -26.79 9.93 -7.54
CA ARG A 482 -25.92 8.93 -6.88
C ARG A 482 -26.02 7.58 -7.57
N ALA A 483 -27.23 7.11 -7.89
CA ALA A 483 -27.43 5.83 -8.55
C ALA A 483 -26.81 5.80 -9.95
N LEU A 484 -27.05 6.82 -10.79
CA LEU A 484 -26.51 6.86 -12.14
C LEU A 484 -24.98 7.08 -12.14
N CYS A 485 -24.43 7.84 -11.18
CA CYS A 485 -22.99 7.97 -11.00
C CYS A 485 -22.36 6.62 -10.60
N ALA A 486 -22.99 5.87 -9.70
CA ALA A 486 -22.57 4.53 -9.32
C ALA A 486 -22.61 3.58 -10.52
N ASP A 487 -23.66 3.60 -11.34
CA ASP A 487 -23.76 2.82 -12.58
C ASP A 487 -22.58 3.10 -13.52
N ALA A 488 -22.21 4.38 -13.69
CA ALA A 488 -21.07 4.76 -14.54
C ALA A 488 -19.74 4.28 -13.97
N LEU A 489 -19.53 4.39 -12.65
CA LEU A 489 -18.32 3.87 -12.00
C LEU A 489 -18.23 2.35 -12.13
N GLU A 490 -19.33 1.62 -12.03
CA GLU A 490 -19.35 0.17 -12.27
C GLU A 490 -18.86 -0.18 -13.67
N GLN A 491 -19.38 0.48 -14.70
CA GLN A 491 -18.95 0.23 -16.08
C GLN A 491 -17.45 0.56 -16.27
N MET A 492 -16.96 1.65 -15.69
CA MET A 492 -15.53 1.98 -15.70
C MET A 492 -14.70 0.91 -14.98
N GLY A 493 -15.19 0.39 -13.86
CA GLY A 493 -14.56 -0.70 -13.11
C GLY A 493 -14.51 -2.02 -13.90
N TYR A 494 -15.58 -2.34 -14.64
CA TYR A 494 -15.64 -3.55 -15.47
C TYR A 494 -14.70 -3.50 -16.68
N GLN A 495 -14.41 -2.30 -17.21
CA GLN A 495 -13.45 -2.10 -18.29
C GLN A 495 -12.00 -2.02 -17.80
N ALA A 496 -11.76 -1.73 -16.52
CA ALA A 496 -10.43 -1.49 -15.99
C ALA A 496 -9.56 -2.76 -16.01
N GLU A 497 -8.41 -2.69 -16.69
CA GLU A 497 -7.35 -3.69 -16.62
C GLU A 497 -6.65 -3.64 -15.26
N SER A 498 -6.47 -2.44 -14.70
CA SER A 498 -5.88 -2.24 -13.39
C SER A 498 -6.84 -2.66 -12.29
N ALA A 499 -6.41 -3.61 -11.45
CA ALA A 499 -7.17 -4.05 -10.28
C ALA A 499 -7.44 -2.90 -9.32
N THR A 500 -6.45 -2.02 -9.09
CA THR A 500 -6.60 -0.88 -8.17
C THR A 500 -7.60 0.14 -8.69
N TRP A 501 -7.63 0.39 -9.99
CA TRP A 501 -8.66 1.26 -10.60
C TRP A 501 -10.04 0.63 -10.54
N ARG A 502 -10.14 -0.66 -10.92
CA ARG A 502 -11.40 -1.41 -10.77
C ARG A 502 -11.93 -1.32 -9.36
N ASN A 503 -11.12 -1.65 -8.38
CA ASN A 503 -11.50 -1.65 -6.98
C ASN A 503 -11.95 -0.26 -6.53
N ALA A 504 -11.22 0.80 -6.91
CA ALA A 504 -11.58 2.17 -6.57
C ALA A 504 -12.92 2.59 -7.17
N PHE A 505 -13.18 2.28 -8.44
CA PHE A 505 -14.45 2.59 -9.08
C PHE A 505 -15.62 1.83 -8.43
N LEU A 506 -15.46 0.53 -8.23
CA LEU A 506 -16.52 -0.30 -7.63
C LEU A 506 -16.77 0.06 -6.16
N TYR A 507 -15.71 0.37 -5.41
CA TYR A 507 -15.87 0.82 -4.03
C TYR A 507 -16.57 2.19 -3.96
N GLY A 508 -16.26 3.10 -4.89
CA GLY A 508 -16.97 4.36 -5.06
C GLY A 508 -18.46 4.18 -5.38
N ALA A 509 -18.77 3.25 -6.30
CA ALA A 509 -20.17 2.89 -6.61
C ALA A 509 -20.92 2.36 -5.37
N GLN A 510 -20.27 1.48 -4.59
CA GLN A 510 -20.83 0.95 -3.35
C GLN A 510 -21.15 2.07 -2.34
N GLU A 511 -20.24 3.01 -2.13
CA GLU A 511 -20.47 4.12 -1.20
C GLU A 511 -21.53 5.13 -1.70
N LEU A 512 -21.60 5.37 -2.98
CA LEU A 512 -22.69 6.20 -3.54
C LEU A 512 -24.07 5.60 -3.26
N ARG A 513 -24.20 4.26 -3.30
CA ARG A 513 -25.48 3.58 -3.04
C ARG A 513 -25.80 3.44 -1.55
N HIS A 514 -24.81 3.07 -0.75
CA HIS A 514 -25.02 2.62 0.64
C HIS A 514 -24.44 3.55 1.70
N GLY A 515 -23.73 4.60 1.30
CA GLY A 515 -22.99 5.47 2.22
C GLY A 515 -21.67 4.84 2.69
N VAL A 516 -20.98 5.55 3.57
CA VAL A 516 -19.71 5.10 4.16
C VAL A 516 -19.98 4.04 5.23
N PHE A 517 -19.35 2.88 5.11
CA PHE A 517 -19.44 1.84 6.12
C PHE A 517 -18.78 2.31 7.42
N GLN A 518 -19.50 2.24 8.52
CA GLN A 518 -18.96 2.56 9.83
C GLN A 518 -18.16 1.35 10.34
N MET A 519 -16.88 1.53 10.54
CA MET A 519 -16.02 0.55 11.21
C MET A 519 -15.71 1.04 12.62
N SER A 520 -15.70 0.14 13.61
CA SER A 520 -15.22 0.50 14.94
C SER A 520 -13.77 0.99 14.85
N ALA A 521 -13.48 2.11 15.50
CA ALA A 521 -12.21 2.85 15.45
C ALA A 521 -11.04 2.02 16.01
N ARG A 522 -10.49 1.09 15.22
CA ARG A 522 -9.27 0.33 15.53
C ARG A 522 -8.24 0.30 14.40
N ALA A 523 -8.32 1.22 13.49
CA ALA A 523 -7.32 1.36 12.44
C ALA A 523 -6.47 2.60 12.73
N GLY A 524 -5.43 2.41 13.50
CA GLY A 524 -4.27 3.28 13.63
C GLY A 524 -3.02 2.49 13.29
N ALA A 525 -1.88 3.15 13.21
CA ALA A 525 -0.60 2.47 13.14
C ALA A 525 -0.53 1.40 14.23
N GLY A 526 -0.01 0.22 13.92
CA GLY A 526 0.13 -0.88 14.88
C GLY A 526 0.93 -0.44 16.12
N ALA A 527 0.73 -1.12 17.23
CA ALA A 527 1.43 -0.79 18.48
C ALA A 527 2.95 -0.70 18.28
N ASP A 528 3.51 -1.63 17.52
CA ASP A 528 4.95 -1.68 17.24
C ASP A 528 5.42 -0.54 16.35
N THR A 529 4.61 -0.14 15.35
CA THR A 529 4.92 1.01 14.49
C THR A 529 4.96 2.30 15.32
N LEU A 530 4.03 2.49 16.25
CA LEU A 530 4.03 3.63 17.17
C LEU A 530 5.22 3.59 18.13
N ALA A 531 5.55 2.43 18.68
CA ALA A 531 6.72 2.24 19.54
C ALA A 531 8.04 2.39 18.79
N GLY A 532 8.07 2.05 17.52
CA GLY A 532 9.20 2.22 16.59
C GLY A 532 9.43 3.64 16.10
N LEU A 533 8.50 4.59 16.35
CA LEU A 533 8.69 5.99 15.99
C LEU A 533 9.94 6.56 16.67
N SER A 534 10.72 7.32 15.92
CA SER A 534 11.72 8.19 16.54
C SER A 534 11.06 9.19 17.49
N THR A 535 11.82 9.72 18.43
CA THR A 535 11.32 10.77 19.33
C THR A 535 10.89 12.01 18.52
N ASP A 536 11.62 12.33 17.47
CA ASP A 536 11.30 13.40 16.53
C ASP A 536 9.93 13.23 15.89
N ASN A 537 9.71 12.11 15.19
CA ASN A 537 8.43 11.79 14.53
C ASN A 537 7.26 11.71 15.52
N PHE A 538 7.51 11.30 16.77
CA PHE A 538 6.48 11.31 17.80
C PHE A 538 5.98 12.73 18.11
N PHE A 539 6.89 13.68 18.28
CA PHE A 539 6.50 15.06 18.56
C PHE A 539 5.93 15.78 17.35
N ASP A 540 6.35 15.41 16.13
CA ASP A 540 5.67 15.84 14.90
C ASP A 540 4.22 15.34 14.84
N LEU A 541 3.99 14.07 15.17
CA LEU A 541 2.62 13.52 15.25
C LEU A 541 1.78 14.22 16.32
N MET A 542 2.39 14.60 17.46
CA MET A 542 1.73 15.41 18.47
C MET A 542 1.37 16.80 17.93
N ALA A 543 2.29 17.44 17.22
CA ALA A 543 2.10 18.78 16.66
C ALA A 543 0.97 18.83 15.62
N ILE A 544 0.82 17.79 14.78
CA ILE A 544 -0.28 17.66 13.80
C ILE A 544 -1.66 17.68 14.48
N ARG A 545 -1.74 17.28 15.75
CA ARG A 545 -2.99 17.19 16.52
C ARG A 545 -3.33 18.45 17.30
N LEU A 546 -2.49 19.49 17.24
CA LEU A 546 -2.75 20.74 17.95
C LEU A 546 -3.95 21.48 17.33
N ASP A 547 -4.94 21.78 18.15
CA ASP A 547 -6.07 22.63 17.77
C ASP A 547 -5.65 24.10 17.91
N PRO A 548 -5.48 24.84 16.80
CA PRO A 548 -5.00 26.22 16.86
C PRO A 548 -5.99 27.17 17.53
N ALA A 549 -7.30 26.85 17.53
CA ALA A 549 -8.30 27.68 18.22
C ALA A 549 -8.14 27.58 19.75
N LYS A 550 -7.83 26.39 20.27
CA LYS A 550 -7.58 26.18 21.70
C LYS A 550 -6.18 26.72 22.11
N ALA A 551 -5.23 26.73 21.18
CA ALA A 551 -3.87 27.23 21.43
C ALA A 551 -3.75 28.75 21.28
N ALA A 552 -4.82 29.46 20.90
CA ALA A 552 -4.81 30.89 20.70
C ALA A 552 -4.43 31.66 21.98
N GLY A 553 -3.39 32.46 21.92
CA GLY A 553 -2.89 33.24 23.06
C GLY A 553 -2.00 32.46 24.04
N GLU A 554 -1.85 31.16 23.88
CA GLU A 554 -1.01 30.33 24.73
C GLU A 554 0.45 30.34 24.23
N ALA A 555 1.38 30.38 25.22
CA ALA A 555 2.81 30.18 25.00
C ALA A 555 3.40 29.41 26.16
N MET A 556 4.18 28.37 25.87
CA MET A 556 4.84 27.57 26.88
C MET A 556 6.05 26.83 26.34
N VAL A 557 6.96 26.52 27.23
CA VAL A 557 8.13 25.65 26.99
C VAL A 557 8.05 24.49 27.97
N ILE A 558 8.19 23.25 27.48
CA ILE A 558 8.23 22.03 28.28
C ILE A 558 9.46 21.24 27.86
N ASN A 559 10.33 20.92 28.82
CA ASN A 559 11.43 20.00 28.60
C ASN A 559 10.96 18.55 28.75
N TRP A 560 11.49 17.67 27.90
CA TRP A 560 11.28 16.22 27.99
C TRP A 560 12.62 15.52 28.14
N ASN A 561 12.69 14.52 29.03
CA ASN A 561 13.87 13.73 29.29
C ASN A 561 13.50 12.24 29.27
N PHE A 562 13.97 11.51 28.25
CA PHE A 562 13.76 10.06 28.09
C PHE A 562 14.92 9.29 28.73
N THR A 563 14.70 8.79 29.94
CA THR A 563 15.75 8.23 30.81
C THR A 563 16.29 6.88 30.35
N ASP A 564 15.59 6.17 29.49
CA ASP A 564 15.98 4.88 28.91
C ASP A 564 16.72 5.00 27.55
N ARG A 565 16.75 6.20 26.96
CA ARG A 565 17.42 6.49 25.68
C ARG A 565 18.50 7.56 25.77
N ASP A 566 18.66 8.20 26.93
CA ASP A 566 19.51 9.40 27.14
C ASP A 566 19.17 10.53 26.14
N GLU A 567 17.91 10.66 25.80
CA GLU A 567 17.40 11.66 24.86
C GLU A 567 16.73 12.80 25.63
N ARG A 568 17.00 14.03 25.23
CA ARG A 568 16.35 15.24 25.74
C ARG A 568 15.77 16.04 24.60
N LEU A 569 14.72 16.81 24.94
CA LEU A 569 14.09 17.65 23.94
C LEU A 569 13.41 18.85 24.59
N VAL A 570 13.41 19.97 23.90
CA VAL A 570 12.62 21.16 24.21
C VAL A 570 11.41 21.20 23.32
N LEU A 571 10.22 21.20 23.90
CA LEU A 571 8.93 21.39 23.23
C LEU A 571 8.45 22.82 23.45
N THR A 572 8.16 23.56 22.39
CA THR A 572 7.73 24.96 22.47
C THR A 572 6.38 25.14 21.76
N LEU A 573 5.39 25.64 22.49
CA LEU A 573 4.13 26.15 21.95
C LEU A 573 4.25 27.67 21.84
N LYS A 574 4.10 28.20 20.63
CA LYS A 574 4.06 29.65 20.36
C LYS A 574 3.36 29.88 19.01
N ASN A 575 2.60 30.97 18.90
CA ASN A 575 1.89 31.30 17.65
C ASN A 575 0.97 30.18 17.15
N CYS A 576 0.28 29.49 18.08
CA CYS A 576 -0.55 28.33 17.77
C CYS A 576 0.21 27.19 17.03
N THR A 577 1.52 27.09 17.23
CA THR A 577 2.39 26.11 16.59
C THR A 577 3.23 25.41 17.63
N LEU A 578 3.25 24.09 17.59
CA LEU A 578 4.07 23.24 18.44
C LEU A 578 5.33 22.85 17.68
N THR A 579 6.50 23.22 18.22
CA THR A 579 7.82 22.90 17.66
C THR A 579 8.69 22.23 18.70
N HIS A 580 9.65 21.44 18.28
CA HIS A 580 10.58 20.78 19.21
C HIS A 580 12.02 20.82 18.68
N ARG A 581 12.99 20.61 19.60
CA ARG A 581 14.42 20.46 19.30
C ARG A 581 15.03 19.38 20.18
N LEU A 582 15.61 18.40 19.51
CA LEU A 582 16.32 17.30 20.19
C LEU A 582 17.68 17.77 20.73
N GLY A 583 18.15 17.12 21.79
CA GLY A 583 19.45 17.35 22.39
C GLY A 583 19.56 18.63 23.25
N GLU A 584 18.48 19.41 23.38
CA GLU A 584 18.47 20.67 24.07
C GLU A 584 17.60 20.68 25.33
N THR A 585 17.87 21.65 26.20
CA THR A 585 17.01 22.07 27.31
C THR A 585 16.95 23.60 27.32
N ALA A 586 15.84 24.15 27.81
CA ALA A 586 15.64 25.58 27.95
C ALA A 586 14.98 25.91 29.29
N PRO A 587 14.98 27.18 29.75
CA PRO A 587 14.09 27.61 30.80
C PRO A 587 12.65 27.26 30.44
N ALA A 588 12.01 26.41 31.24
CA ALA A 588 10.72 25.82 30.93
C ALA A 588 9.73 25.95 32.10
N ALA A 589 8.45 25.98 31.78
CA ALA A 589 7.37 25.98 32.76
C ALA A 589 7.26 24.62 33.47
N ALA A 590 7.60 23.54 32.78
CA ALA A 590 7.64 22.18 33.30
C ALA A 590 8.74 21.36 32.64
N SER A 591 9.25 20.36 33.35
CA SER A 591 10.17 19.33 32.83
C SER A 591 9.59 17.95 33.13
N VAL A 592 9.39 17.16 32.07
CA VAL A 592 8.80 15.81 32.13
C VAL A 592 9.92 14.78 31.97
N SER A 593 10.10 13.91 32.95
CA SER A 593 11.06 12.81 32.91
C SER A 593 10.33 11.48 32.95
N LEU A 594 10.56 10.61 31.96
CA LEU A 594 9.96 9.29 31.85
C LEU A 594 10.84 8.38 30.98
N LYS A 595 10.51 7.10 30.95
CA LYS A 595 11.04 6.19 29.92
C LYS A 595 10.25 6.37 28.63
N ARG A 596 10.89 6.23 27.47
CA ARG A 596 10.18 6.20 26.20
C ARG A 596 9.14 5.06 26.17
N ALA A 597 9.47 3.89 26.72
CA ALA A 597 8.54 2.79 26.84
C ALA A 597 7.27 3.18 27.63
N THR A 598 7.37 4.05 28.66
CA THR A 598 6.19 4.55 29.38
C THR A 598 5.32 5.44 28.49
N LEU A 599 5.94 6.27 27.66
CA LEU A 599 5.21 7.09 26.70
C LEU A 599 4.48 6.23 25.67
N ASP A 600 5.12 5.16 25.17
CA ASP A 600 4.49 4.21 24.24
C ASP A 600 3.26 3.54 24.85
N GLU A 601 3.30 3.11 26.12
CA GLU A 601 2.14 2.56 26.83
C GLU A 601 0.99 3.57 26.98
N ILE A 602 1.32 4.85 27.21
CA ILE A 602 0.34 5.95 27.27
C ILE A 602 -0.30 6.16 25.90
N MET A 603 0.51 6.18 24.83
CA MET A 603 0.03 6.30 23.45
C MET A 603 -0.92 5.19 23.06
N LEU A 604 -0.59 3.97 23.45
CA LEU A 604 -1.38 2.77 23.20
C LEU A 604 -2.62 2.67 24.09
N ARG A 605 -2.84 3.67 24.97
CA ARG A 605 -3.93 3.71 25.95
C ARG A 605 -3.97 2.49 26.88
N ARG A 606 -2.80 1.89 27.14
CA ARG A 606 -2.64 0.80 28.11
C ARG A 606 -2.49 1.33 29.52
N THR A 607 -2.03 2.57 29.67
CA THR A 607 -2.02 3.36 30.90
C THR A 607 -2.41 4.81 30.60
N THR A 608 -2.70 5.58 31.65
CA THR A 608 -2.91 7.04 31.52
C THR A 608 -1.71 7.80 32.06
N ILE A 609 -1.57 9.07 31.69
CA ILE A 609 -0.54 9.93 32.31
C ILE A 609 -0.76 10.03 33.80
N ALA A 610 -2.00 10.10 34.26
CA ALA A 610 -2.34 10.16 35.70
C ALA A 610 -1.90 8.90 36.44
N ASP A 611 -2.18 7.71 35.88
CA ASP A 611 -1.74 6.44 36.48
C ASP A 611 -0.22 6.32 36.48
N ALA A 612 0.45 6.74 35.38
CA ALA A 612 1.89 6.72 35.28
C ALA A 612 2.59 7.71 36.26
N LEU A 613 1.97 8.87 36.52
CA LEU A 613 2.40 9.80 37.56
C LEU A 613 2.25 9.17 38.96
N ALA A 614 1.07 8.58 39.27
CA ALA A 614 0.81 7.91 40.55
C ALA A 614 1.78 6.74 40.81
N ALA A 615 2.18 6.03 39.74
CA ALA A 615 3.16 4.94 39.79
C ALA A 615 4.62 5.42 39.83
N GLY A 616 4.89 6.74 39.73
CA GLY A 616 6.24 7.31 39.66
C GLY A 616 6.99 7.00 38.36
N ALA A 617 6.31 6.47 37.36
CA ALA A 617 6.86 6.18 36.03
C ALA A 617 7.01 7.46 35.15
N VAL A 618 6.25 8.51 35.48
CA VAL A 618 6.40 9.87 34.96
C VAL A 618 6.73 10.78 36.15
N LYS A 619 7.73 11.62 35.98
CA LYS A 619 8.09 12.67 36.96
C LYS A 619 7.96 14.02 36.30
N ILE A 620 7.37 14.98 36.99
CA ILE A 620 7.23 16.35 36.52
C ILE A 620 7.88 17.28 37.54
N ASP A 621 8.80 18.11 37.06
CA ASP A 621 9.39 19.20 37.79
C ASP A 621 8.82 20.51 37.24
N GLY A 622 8.32 21.40 38.09
CA GLY A 622 7.63 22.62 37.68
C GLY A 622 6.10 22.51 37.65
N ASP A 623 5.46 23.22 36.75
CA ASP A 623 4.00 23.39 36.70
C ASP A 623 3.29 22.29 35.89
N LEU A 624 2.73 21.29 36.59
CA LEU A 624 1.92 20.22 36.01
C LEU A 624 0.72 20.74 35.20
N SER A 625 0.16 21.90 35.59
CA SER A 625 -1.00 22.46 34.87
C SER A 625 -0.70 22.81 33.40
N ARG A 626 0.56 23.14 33.10
CA ARG A 626 1.01 23.44 31.73
C ARG A 626 1.02 22.22 30.81
N LEU A 627 1.46 21.07 31.32
CA LEU A 627 1.35 19.82 30.56
C LEU A 627 -0.11 19.44 30.34
N SER A 628 -0.94 19.55 31.37
CA SER A 628 -2.38 19.27 31.26
C SER A 628 -3.06 20.21 30.26
N ALA A 629 -2.72 21.49 30.26
CA ALA A 629 -3.21 22.46 29.29
C ALA A 629 -2.80 22.09 27.85
N LEU A 630 -1.52 21.75 27.63
CA LEU A 630 -1.06 21.30 26.31
C LEU A 630 -1.87 20.08 25.79
N LEU A 631 -2.04 19.08 26.64
CA LEU A 631 -2.76 17.86 26.24
C LEU A 631 -4.25 18.14 25.95
N ALA A 632 -4.88 19.09 26.62
CA ALA A 632 -6.26 19.52 26.36
C ALA A 632 -6.42 20.26 25.03
N MET A 633 -5.34 20.84 24.50
CA MET A 633 -5.31 21.49 23.18
C MET A 633 -5.14 20.49 22.03
N LEU A 634 -4.79 19.22 22.31
CA LEU A 634 -4.62 18.21 21.26
C LEU A 634 -5.98 17.58 20.90
N GLU A 635 -6.27 17.53 19.61
CA GLU A 635 -7.42 16.79 19.13
C GLU A 635 -7.22 15.28 19.27
N PRO A 636 -8.29 14.51 19.52
CA PRO A 636 -8.22 13.05 19.39
C PRO A 636 -7.84 12.67 17.95
N SER A 637 -7.21 11.52 17.77
CA SER A 637 -6.93 11.01 16.43
C SER A 637 -8.23 10.93 15.61
N ALA A 638 -8.24 11.53 14.43
CA ALA A 638 -9.38 11.49 13.54
C ALA A 638 -9.73 10.04 13.17
N GLY A 639 -11.03 9.75 13.07
CA GLY A 639 -11.50 8.50 12.50
C GLY A 639 -11.11 8.40 11.02
N MET A 640 -10.86 7.19 10.54
CA MET A 640 -10.50 6.99 9.12
C MET A 640 -11.70 6.87 8.17
N MET A 641 -12.93 6.77 8.70
CA MET A 641 -14.15 6.57 7.90
C MET A 641 -14.84 7.91 7.61
N PHE A 642 -14.23 8.68 6.71
CA PHE A 642 -14.79 9.97 6.25
C PHE A 642 -15.30 9.87 4.80
N ASP A 643 -16.22 10.77 4.44
CA ASP A 643 -16.78 10.84 3.09
C ASP A 643 -15.71 11.21 2.06
N VAL A 644 -15.74 10.51 0.91
CA VAL A 644 -14.88 10.76 -0.24
C VAL A 644 -15.71 11.18 -1.45
N LEU A 645 -16.86 10.53 -1.65
CA LEU A 645 -17.72 10.71 -2.84
C LEU A 645 -18.75 11.82 -2.69
N THR A 646 -19.05 12.20 -1.44
CA THR A 646 -20.00 13.27 -1.09
C THR A 646 -19.29 14.30 -0.22
N PRO A 647 -19.77 15.55 -0.16
CA PRO A 647 -19.27 16.49 0.84
C PRO A 647 -19.60 15.95 2.23
N GLY A 648 -18.58 15.81 3.10
CA GLY A 648 -18.76 15.40 4.49
C GLY A 648 -19.54 16.45 5.29
N GLU A 649 -20.18 16.04 6.38
CA GLU A 649 -20.84 16.98 7.30
C GLU A 649 -19.82 18.00 7.83
N GLY A 650 -20.16 19.28 7.68
CA GLY A 650 -19.30 20.40 8.12
C GLY A 650 -18.17 20.79 7.15
N ARG A 651 -18.14 20.28 5.94
CA ARG A 651 -17.16 20.64 4.89
C ARG A 651 -17.75 21.55 3.82
#